data_41187200a218ca29be2fee1547c4beb2
#
_entry.id   41187200a218ca29be2fee1547c4beb2
#
_cell.length_a   1.000
_cell.length_b   1.000
_cell.length_c   1.000
_cell.angle_alpha   90.00
_cell.angle_beta   90.00
_cell.angle_gamma   90.00
#
_symmetry.space_group_name_H-M   'P 1'
#
loop_
_entity.id
_entity.type
_entity.pdbx_description
1 polymer ?
#
loop_
_entity_poly.entity_id
_entity_poly.type
_entity_poly.pdbx_seq_one_letter_code
_entity_poly.pdbx_strand_id
1 'polypeptide(L)'
;MLQTIKTQIENINVSLEWIRKNKPSDYEQRFLQLVEERRKLKKLDTANQDNPAIAAYGVSQVGKSYLMNCILQKDGKPFLIEADGTTYKFIEEMNPKTDNTEATGVVTRFTSFSKDKSKYSKEYPILMKCLSVADVLLVLSDGYFNDISDYTTYSESEITEFAENLYNKYIQKPIITNTAITADSIMDIRAYFHKHVNNAQAFLHTSFFDQLALVAERIPATDWVDVFSVLWHRSEYQTKLFKKMLGTLAKFNYAQYVYLPAQSMLHDGINENTVMSVQCLNELFLASPRYFTDAYLRSGNTYTKVANLTKSEVCAVCAEIIVKIGDEYLENTSRYSFININDSRVQAELSKGREKKEVSNPVTGKTDVSYETSIGVLKENDMLDFPGARSRKKELLDTLNEDAILINVLLRGKVAYLFNLYNESMLINILLFCHHAAQNDVTDIPLLLNDWIMNYVGDTMEKRQKTLELTGGVSPLFYIGTKFNMDMQKKTEDIENRINALNGRWQQRFEKVLYHQCFNADGSLDAQKVKIFLNWTRTGECFNNSYILRDFKFSGPLASKLYEDENTPMRTMTIPQEHYENLRETFIHNDAVKRFFSFPELSWDVCASVDNDGAQYIISQLAKVAACMGKTRDEQFKRLLQSSALKVKSVMEGYFVSTDLDQLLQANIRKARKISREMAFTCNSDNYYFGHLLQALQLTETVCYREIHAVMQGPEINSKVNDFKDYEIIRNNCKKSGYAIEEARTTDDKWLCLINTFGFISREEAEEYLIRKKVDVNKLFDGSFKRKLNSCIIGDAIFDKWCSRIKSVDFLNEFSNEDSFDTNIMTMLVEDFILTANSLNLRDIMAEAIAEYVNVVNIHTANETLLADLLASIINDFVMDFGFKYLSDEEKNKAKGVCEKSNIPAFKYICKKTPETFEEEELTAMFNEMFENPQALLPSFDDNYNKWIEYMFVSFVAHLNIPEYDHDANEALAIILEHINVA
;
A
#
# COMPACT_ATOMS: atom_id res chain seq x y z
N MET A 1 -7.72 11.83 -17.50
CA MET A 1 -7.32 10.95 -16.40
C MET A 1 -7.07 9.52 -16.86
N LEU A 2 -8.05 8.78 -17.35
CA LEU A 2 -7.90 7.37 -17.76
C LEU A 2 -6.74 7.15 -18.76
N GLN A 3 -6.67 7.97 -19.82
CA GLN A 3 -5.59 7.88 -20.80
C GLN A 3 -4.21 8.14 -20.17
N THR A 4 -4.13 9.10 -19.27
CA THR A 4 -2.88 9.45 -18.57
C THR A 4 -2.38 8.31 -17.67
N ILE A 5 -3.29 7.65 -16.93
CA ILE A 5 -2.93 6.49 -16.10
C ILE A 5 -2.38 5.35 -16.96
N LYS A 6 -3.08 5.02 -18.05
CA LYS A 6 -2.63 3.96 -18.98
C LYS A 6 -1.28 4.28 -19.63
N THR A 7 -1.07 5.54 -20.00
CA THR A 7 0.21 6.00 -20.56
C THR A 7 1.34 5.82 -19.53
N GLN A 8 1.10 6.13 -18.24
CA GLN A 8 2.13 5.93 -17.21
C GLN A 8 2.41 4.45 -16.93
N ILE A 9 1.39 3.59 -16.97
CA ILE A 9 1.60 2.13 -16.89
C ILE A 9 2.47 1.66 -18.04
N GLU A 10 2.23 2.14 -19.27
CA GLU A 10 3.03 1.81 -20.43
C GLU A 10 4.46 2.34 -20.32
N ASN A 11 4.65 3.55 -19.82
CA ASN A 11 5.98 4.11 -19.56
C ASN A 11 6.79 3.22 -18.61
N ILE A 12 6.15 2.63 -17.58
CA ILE A 12 6.80 1.67 -16.69
C ILE A 12 7.20 0.41 -17.45
N ASN A 13 6.35 -0.13 -18.32
CA ASN A 13 6.66 -1.32 -19.11
C ASN A 13 7.86 -1.07 -20.05
N VAL A 14 7.85 0.07 -20.73
CA VAL A 14 8.97 0.47 -21.61
C VAL A 14 10.26 0.68 -20.80
N SER A 15 10.15 1.27 -19.60
CA SER A 15 11.30 1.44 -18.69
C SER A 15 11.88 0.09 -18.27
N LEU A 16 11.03 -0.86 -17.91
CA LEU A 16 11.46 -2.23 -17.56
C LEU A 16 12.15 -2.96 -18.73
N GLU A 17 11.62 -2.81 -19.95
CA GLU A 17 12.26 -3.36 -21.13
C GLU A 17 13.64 -2.73 -21.41
N TRP A 18 13.74 -1.41 -21.24
CA TRP A 18 15.00 -0.71 -21.42
C TRP A 18 16.03 -1.19 -20.38
N ILE A 19 15.67 -1.31 -19.09
CA ILE A 19 16.57 -1.79 -18.03
C ILE A 19 17.00 -3.23 -18.32
N ARG A 20 16.06 -4.09 -18.68
CA ARG A 20 16.36 -5.50 -19.01
C ARG A 20 17.37 -5.65 -20.12
N LYS A 21 17.28 -4.78 -21.15
CA LYS A 21 18.18 -4.81 -22.32
C LYS A 21 19.55 -4.22 -22.00
N ASN A 22 19.60 -3.09 -21.30
CA ASN A 22 20.79 -2.25 -21.20
C ASN A 22 21.50 -2.32 -19.84
N LYS A 23 20.79 -2.77 -18.77
CA LYS A 23 21.29 -2.91 -17.40
C LYS A 23 20.81 -4.21 -16.77
N PRO A 24 21.14 -5.38 -17.34
CA PRO A 24 20.62 -6.67 -16.87
C PRO A 24 21.03 -7.02 -15.42
N SER A 25 22.16 -6.51 -14.92
CA SER A 25 22.61 -6.68 -13.53
C SER A 25 21.67 -6.04 -12.52
N ASP A 26 21.05 -4.94 -12.88
CA ASP A 26 20.18 -4.14 -11.98
C ASP A 26 18.70 -4.50 -12.15
N TYR A 27 18.41 -5.34 -13.17
CA TYR A 27 17.04 -5.58 -13.62
C TYR A 27 16.13 -6.09 -12.49
N GLU A 28 16.57 -7.06 -11.73
CA GLU A 28 15.71 -7.67 -10.69
C GLU A 28 15.32 -6.67 -9.60
N GLN A 29 16.30 -5.89 -9.12
CA GLN A 29 16.04 -4.88 -8.11
C GLN A 29 15.10 -3.78 -8.64
N ARG A 30 15.36 -3.26 -9.83
CA ARG A 30 14.55 -2.19 -10.43
C ARG A 30 13.20 -2.69 -10.90
N PHE A 31 13.11 -3.95 -11.30
CA PHE A 31 11.85 -4.61 -11.62
C PHE A 31 10.88 -4.54 -10.45
N LEU A 32 11.31 -4.93 -9.26
CA LEU A 32 10.47 -4.90 -8.06
C LEU A 32 9.99 -3.48 -7.73
N GLN A 33 10.89 -2.50 -7.80
CA GLN A 33 10.54 -1.08 -7.57
C GLN A 33 9.51 -0.55 -8.57
N LEU A 34 9.71 -0.81 -9.85
CA LEU A 34 8.82 -0.32 -10.91
C LEU A 34 7.49 -1.08 -10.96
N VAL A 35 7.48 -2.37 -10.67
CA VAL A 35 6.25 -3.17 -10.56
C VAL A 35 5.41 -2.69 -9.38
N GLU A 36 6.02 -2.28 -8.26
CA GLU A 36 5.29 -1.70 -7.13
C GLU A 36 4.53 -0.42 -7.56
N GLU A 37 5.14 0.47 -8.33
CA GLU A 37 4.45 1.65 -8.84
C GLU A 37 3.41 1.29 -9.93
N ARG A 38 3.71 0.32 -10.80
CA ARG A 38 2.77 -0.18 -11.80
C ARG A 38 1.51 -0.77 -11.16
N ARG A 39 1.67 -1.55 -10.10
CA ARG A 39 0.58 -2.12 -9.30
C ARG A 39 -0.36 -1.04 -8.77
N LYS A 40 0.21 0.03 -8.17
CA LYS A 40 -0.57 1.17 -7.66
C LYS A 40 -1.37 1.85 -8.77
N LEU A 41 -0.74 2.08 -9.93
CA LEU A 41 -1.41 2.69 -11.08
C LEU A 41 -2.51 1.78 -11.66
N LYS A 42 -2.33 0.47 -11.68
CA LYS A 42 -3.39 -0.48 -12.09
C LYS A 42 -4.60 -0.44 -11.14
N LYS A 43 -4.38 -0.29 -9.84
CA LYS A 43 -5.47 -0.07 -8.87
C LYS A 43 -6.22 1.24 -9.16
N LEU A 44 -5.50 2.33 -9.44
CA LEU A 44 -6.10 3.60 -9.83
C LEU A 44 -6.87 3.50 -11.16
N ASP A 45 -6.34 2.78 -12.16
CA ASP A 45 -7.03 2.56 -13.43
C ASP A 45 -8.36 1.83 -13.20
N THR A 46 -8.34 0.77 -12.39
CA THR A 46 -9.56 0.04 -12.00
C THR A 46 -10.56 0.94 -11.27
N ALA A 47 -10.10 1.70 -10.29
CA ALA A 47 -10.97 2.62 -9.53
C ALA A 47 -11.57 3.72 -10.41
N ASN A 48 -10.82 4.20 -11.41
CA ASN A 48 -11.29 5.26 -12.31
C ASN A 48 -12.35 4.79 -13.33
N GLN A 49 -12.47 3.47 -13.55
CA GLN A 49 -13.49 2.90 -14.44
C GLN A 49 -14.89 2.89 -13.82
N ASP A 50 -14.99 2.97 -12.49
CA ASP A 50 -16.25 2.99 -11.76
C ASP A 50 -16.54 4.41 -11.23
N ASN A 51 -17.81 4.70 -10.93
CA ASN A 51 -18.18 5.94 -10.26
C ASN A 51 -17.59 6.00 -8.84
N PRO A 52 -17.41 7.20 -8.25
CA PRO A 52 -17.21 7.32 -6.82
C PRO A 52 -18.30 6.57 -6.06
N ALA A 53 -17.94 5.91 -4.94
CA ALA A 53 -18.92 5.09 -4.26
C ALA A 53 -19.14 5.50 -2.81
N ILE A 54 -20.41 5.36 -2.40
CA ILE A 54 -20.93 5.54 -1.04
C ILE A 54 -21.07 4.14 -0.44
N ALA A 55 -20.34 3.84 0.62
CA ALA A 55 -20.38 2.54 1.26
C ALA A 55 -21.09 2.60 2.61
N ALA A 56 -22.06 1.70 2.83
CA ALA A 56 -22.60 1.45 4.15
C ALA A 56 -21.82 0.33 4.84
N TYR A 57 -21.26 0.61 6.01
CA TYR A 57 -20.42 -0.33 6.75
C TYR A 57 -20.77 -0.35 8.25
N GLY A 58 -20.54 -1.48 8.88
CA GLY A 58 -20.82 -1.72 10.30
C GLY A 58 -21.07 -3.20 10.54
N VAL A 59 -21.27 -3.56 11.80
CA VAL A 59 -21.53 -4.96 12.19
C VAL A 59 -22.80 -5.52 11.54
N SER A 60 -22.95 -6.83 11.60
CA SER A 60 -24.18 -7.50 11.15
C SER A 60 -25.41 -6.94 11.87
N GLN A 61 -26.52 -6.81 11.16
CA GLN A 61 -27.83 -6.35 11.67
C GLN A 61 -27.84 -4.94 12.32
N VAL A 62 -26.83 -4.13 12.09
CA VAL A 62 -26.78 -2.75 12.64
C VAL A 62 -27.81 -1.81 11.99
N GLY A 63 -28.44 -2.15 10.90
CA GLY A 63 -29.41 -1.31 10.18
C GLY A 63 -28.87 -0.71 8.88
N LYS A 64 -27.78 -1.25 8.32
CA LYS A 64 -27.21 -0.84 7.04
C LYS A 64 -28.24 -0.88 5.90
N SER A 65 -28.87 -2.05 5.71
CA SER A 65 -29.83 -2.27 4.63
C SER A 65 -31.06 -1.35 4.76
N TYR A 66 -31.47 -0.98 5.99
CA TYR A 66 -32.51 0.02 6.20
C TYR A 66 -32.09 1.41 5.64
N LEU A 67 -30.90 1.89 6.02
CA LEU A 67 -30.36 3.15 5.51
C LEU A 67 -30.21 3.13 4.00
N MET A 68 -29.69 2.03 3.45
CA MET A 68 -29.54 1.81 2.01
C MET A 68 -30.88 1.91 1.29
N ASN A 69 -31.89 1.26 1.81
CA ASN A 69 -33.23 1.34 1.26
C ASN A 69 -33.82 2.75 1.31
N CYS A 70 -33.54 3.51 2.37
CA CYS A 70 -33.95 4.92 2.46
C CYS A 70 -33.31 5.79 1.36
N ILE A 71 -32.06 5.49 0.97
CA ILE A 71 -31.35 6.20 -0.09
C ILE A 71 -31.80 5.77 -1.49
N LEU A 72 -32.07 4.46 -1.67
CA LEU A 72 -32.48 3.88 -2.97
C LEU A 72 -33.96 4.05 -3.29
N GLN A 73 -34.83 4.23 -2.30
CA GLN A 73 -36.28 4.40 -2.53
C GLN A 73 -36.60 5.77 -3.16
N LYS A 74 -37.71 5.83 -3.89
CA LYS A 74 -38.26 7.09 -4.43
C LYS A 74 -39.68 7.32 -3.93
N ASP A 75 -39.94 8.47 -3.31
CA ASP A 75 -41.29 8.91 -2.85
C ASP A 75 -42.00 7.84 -2.01
N GLY A 76 -41.22 7.14 -1.15
CA GLY A 76 -41.74 6.07 -0.30
C GLY A 76 -41.97 4.72 -0.99
N LYS A 77 -41.73 4.63 -2.30
CA LYS A 77 -41.81 3.36 -3.04
C LYS A 77 -40.48 2.59 -2.94
N PRO A 78 -40.56 1.25 -2.76
CA PRO A 78 -39.34 0.44 -2.64
C PRO A 78 -38.49 0.48 -3.91
N PHE A 79 -37.21 0.23 -3.77
CA PHE A 79 -36.30 0.09 -4.90
C PHE A 79 -36.64 -1.16 -5.73
N LEU A 80 -36.86 -0.93 -7.02
CA LEU A 80 -37.23 -1.97 -7.97
C LEU A 80 -36.08 -2.18 -8.97
N ILE A 81 -35.91 -3.43 -9.37
CA ILE A 81 -34.98 -3.86 -10.41
C ILE A 81 -35.76 -4.41 -11.59
N GLU A 82 -35.52 -3.86 -12.75
CA GLU A 82 -36.06 -4.40 -14.00
C GLU A 82 -35.10 -5.44 -14.58
N ALA A 83 -35.59 -6.66 -14.74
CA ALA A 83 -34.84 -7.77 -15.30
C ALA A 83 -35.76 -8.66 -16.13
N ASP A 84 -35.37 -9.00 -17.37
CA ASP A 84 -36.09 -9.88 -18.28
C ASP A 84 -37.57 -9.45 -18.53
N GLY A 85 -37.80 -8.12 -18.55
CA GLY A 85 -39.14 -7.53 -18.73
C GLY A 85 -40.06 -7.69 -17.50
N THR A 86 -39.51 -8.17 -16.37
CA THR A 86 -40.21 -8.28 -15.10
C THR A 86 -39.55 -7.32 -14.08
N THR A 87 -40.35 -6.80 -13.17
CA THR A 87 -39.88 -5.89 -12.12
C THR A 87 -39.86 -6.60 -10.78
N TYR A 88 -38.74 -6.59 -10.11
CA TYR A 88 -38.54 -7.26 -8.81
C TYR A 88 -38.24 -6.20 -7.74
N LYS A 89 -38.80 -6.44 -6.53
CA LYS A 89 -38.45 -5.67 -5.34
C LYS A 89 -37.15 -6.21 -4.76
N PHE A 90 -36.07 -5.44 -4.83
CA PHE A 90 -34.75 -5.91 -4.42
C PHE A 90 -34.73 -6.45 -2.98
N ILE A 91 -35.24 -5.67 -2.03
CA ILE A 91 -35.19 -6.03 -0.60
C ILE A 91 -36.06 -7.26 -0.28
N GLU A 92 -37.20 -7.47 -0.98
CA GLU A 92 -38.15 -8.52 -0.67
C GLU A 92 -37.86 -9.81 -1.41
N GLU A 93 -37.32 -9.76 -2.65
CA GLU A 93 -37.25 -10.88 -3.57
C GLU A 93 -35.83 -11.31 -3.92
N MET A 94 -34.80 -10.40 -3.78
CA MET A 94 -33.43 -10.69 -4.15
C MET A 94 -32.45 -10.64 -2.98
N ASN A 95 -32.63 -9.69 -2.05
CA ASN A 95 -31.76 -9.55 -0.90
C ASN A 95 -32.07 -10.63 0.14
N PRO A 96 -31.11 -11.49 0.51
CA PRO A 96 -31.39 -12.59 1.45
C PRO A 96 -31.84 -12.06 2.80
N LYS A 97 -32.82 -12.75 3.40
CA LYS A 97 -33.30 -12.46 4.74
C LYS A 97 -32.95 -13.64 5.64
N THR A 98 -32.27 -13.35 6.76
CA THR A 98 -32.05 -14.40 7.78
C THR A 98 -32.47 -13.85 9.14
N ASP A 99 -33.10 -14.72 9.93
CA ASP A 99 -33.37 -14.45 11.34
C ASP A 99 -32.04 -14.63 12.14
N ASN A 100 -31.49 -13.54 12.64
CA ASN A 100 -30.34 -13.51 13.56
C ASN A 100 -28.94 -13.86 13.02
N THR A 101 -28.69 -13.99 11.71
CA THR A 101 -27.34 -14.19 11.14
C THR A 101 -27.05 -13.23 9.97
N GLU A 102 -25.78 -13.08 9.57
CA GLU A 102 -25.44 -12.34 8.35
C GLU A 102 -26.01 -13.05 7.13
N ALA A 103 -26.72 -12.32 6.29
CA ALA A 103 -27.41 -12.87 5.13
C ALA A 103 -26.52 -12.94 3.90
N THR A 104 -25.61 -11.93 3.72
CA THR A 104 -24.83 -11.77 2.51
C THR A 104 -23.34 -12.06 2.74
N GLY A 105 -22.69 -12.67 1.74
CA GLY A 105 -21.25 -12.97 1.73
C GLY A 105 -20.49 -12.24 0.61
N VAL A 106 -21.12 -11.28 -0.06
CA VAL A 106 -20.59 -10.53 -1.22
C VAL A 106 -20.95 -9.06 -1.09
N VAL A 107 -20.19 -8.19 -1.73
CA VAL A 107 -20.53 -6.78 -1.84
C VAL A 107 -21.62 -6.62 -2.90
N THR A 108 -22.59 -5.75 -2.66
CA THR A 108 -23.57 -5.36 -3.69
C THR A 108 -23.34 -3.94 -4.11
N ARG A 109 -23.12 -3.73 -5.41
CA ARG A 109 -22.98 -2.40 -6.02
C ARG A 109 -24.24 -2.02 -6.77
N PHE A 110 -24.78 -0.89 -6.44
CA PHE A 110 -25.85 -0.24 -7.19
C PHE A 110 -25.24 0.91 -8.01
N THR A 111 -25.39 0.85 -9.34
CA THR A 111 -24.74 1.79 -10.24
C THR A 111 -25.68 2.26 -11.36
N SER A 112 -25.49 3.49 -11.82
CA SER A 112 -26.13 4.00 -13.03
C SER A 112 -25.43 3.54 -14.31
N PHE A 113 -24.26 2.91 -14.23
CA PHE A 113 -23.34 2.63 -15.35
C PHE A 113 -22.96 3.89 -16.16
N SER A 114 -22.95 5.05 -15.52
CA SER A 114 -22.66 6.34 -16.23
C SER A 114 -21.24 6.38 -16.81
N LYS A 115 -20.26 5.72 -16.18
CA LYS A 115 -18.87 5.64 -16.64
C LYS A 115 -18.69 4.70 -17.84
N ASP A 116 -19.35 3.55 -17.81
CA ASP A 116 -19.27 2.55 -18.87
C ASP A 116 -20.61 1.82 -19.07
N LYS A 117 -21.43 2.39 -19.94
CA LYS A 117 -22.73 1.82 -20.29
C LYS A 117 -22.62 0.46 -20.99
N SER A 118 -21.46 0.14 -21.57
CA SER A 118 -21.25 -1.13 -22.26
C SER A 118 -21.24 -2.33 -21.31
N LYS A 119 -20.96 -2.13 -20.03
CA LYS A 119 -21.00 -3.19 -19.01
C LYS A 119 -22.43 -3.69 -18.72
N TYR A 120 -23.47 -2.91 -19.03
CA TYR A 120 -24.84 -3.32 -18.77
C TYR A 120 -25.37 -4.21 -19.88
N SER A 121 -26.13 -5.26 -19.50
CA SER A 121 -26.87 -6.13 -20.41
C SER A 121 -28.33 -6.20 -19.97
N LYS A 122 -29.26 -6.05 -20.91
CA LYS A 122 -30.69 -6.25 -20.64
C LYS A 122 -31.03 -7.73 -20.53
N GLU A 123 -30.35 -8.58 -21.27
CA GLU A 123 -30.60 -10.03 -21.32
C GLU A 123 -30.06 -10.72 -20.06
N TYR A 124 -28.92 -10.25 -19.54
CA TYR A 124 -28.29 -10.73 -18.29
C TYR A 124 -28.01 -9.55 -17.36
N PRO A 125 -29.03 -9.10 -16.61
CA PRO A 125 -29.00 -7.79 -15.93
C PRO A 125 -28.12 -7.75 -14.69
N ILE A 126 -27.66 -8.90 -14.21
CA ILE A 126 -26.77 -9.01 -13.05
C ILE A 126 -25.35 -9.20 -13.53
N LEU A 127 -24.49 -8.23 -13.22
CA LEU A 127 -23.07 -8.33 -13.50
C LEU A 127 -22.32 -8.75 -12.23
N MET A 128 -21.62 -9.86 -12.28
CA MET A 128 -20.79 -10.36 -11.18
C MET A 128 -19.33 -10.03 -11.44
N LYS A 129 -18.66 -9.44 -10.45
CA LYS A 129 -17.21 -9.33 -10.43
C LYS A 129 -16.64 -10.51 -9.67
N CYS A 130 -15.74 -11.25 -10.31
CA CYS A 130 -15.08 -12.40 -9.72
C CYS A 130 -13.89 -11.96 -8.85
N LEU A 131 -13.59 -12.74 -7.83
CA LEU A 131 -12.28 -12.73 -7.19
C LEU A 131 -11.23 -13.16 -8.21
N SER A 132 -10.09 -12.49 -8.26
CA SER A 132 -8.92 -12.97 -8.98
C SER A 132 -8.30 -14.16 -8.24
N VAL A 133 -7.35 -14.84 -8.85
CA VAL A 133 -6.60 -15.91 -8.17
C VAL A 133 -5.83 -15.36 -6.97
N ALA A 134 -5.24 -14.17 -7.10
CA ALA A 134 -4.56 -13.48 -6.00
C ALA A 134 -5.53 -13.15 -4.85
N ASP A 135 -6.74 -12.68 -5.16
CA ASP A 135 -7.77 -12.41 -4.14
C ASP A 135 -8.13 -13.69 -3.37
N VAL A 136 -8.27 -14.81 -4.07
CA VAL A 136 -8.54 -16.11 -3.43
C VAL A 136 -7.40 -16.50 -2.49
N LEU A 137 -6.15 -16.33 -2.92
CA LEU A 137 -4.98 -16.60 -2.08
C LEU A 137 -5.02 -15.75 -0.80
N LEU A 138 -5.37 -14.48 -0.92
CA LEU A 138 -5.46 -13.55 0.22
C LEU A 138 -6.61 -13.88 1.15
N VAL A 139 -7.78 -14.20 0.63
CA VAL A 139 -8.94 -14.65 1.43
C VAL A 139 -8.60 -15.88 2.27
N LEU A 140 -7.94 -16.87 1.67
CA LEU A 140 -7.57 -18.10 2.36
C LEU A 140 -6.45 -17.89 3.37
N SER A 141 -5.44 -17.07 3.05
CA SER A 141 -4.35 -16.74 3.97
C SER A 141 -4.85 -15.90 5.15
N ASP A 142 -5.72 -14.92 4.92
CA ASP A 142 -6.34 -14.12 5.98
C ASP A 142 -7.12 -15.00 6.95
N GLY A 143 -7.96 -15.90 6.44
CA GLY A 143 -8.69 -16.87 7.27
C GLY A 143 -7.75 -17.79 8.06
N TYR A 144 -6.66 -18.27 7.42
CA TYR A 144 -5.71 -19.16 8.07
C TYR A 144 -4.99 -18.52 9.25
N PHE A 145 -4.40 -17.35 9.06
CA PHE A 145 -3.59 -16.69 10.11
C PHE A 145 -4.43 -15.96 11.16
N ASN A 146 -5.57 -15.41 10.76
CA ASN A 146 -6.37 -14.57 11.65
C ASN A 146 -7.50 -15.31 12.37
N ASP A 147 -8.01 -16.44 11.83
CA ASP A 147 -9.15 -17.16 12.42
C ASP A 147 -8.80 -18.56 12.95
N ILE A 148 -7.55 -19.02 12.81
CA ILE A 148 -7.11 -20.30 13.39
C ILE A 148 -6.15 -19.99 14.56
N SER A 149 -6.35 -20.67 15.69
CA SER A 149 -5.56 -20.43 16.91
C SER A 149 -4.26 -21.21 16.95
N ASP A 150 -4.25 -22.41 16.41
CA ASP A 150 -3.14 -23.37 16.41
C ASP A 150 -2.56 -23.57 15.00
N TYR A 151 -2.60 -22.49 14.19
CA TYR A 151 -1.99 -22.52 12.87
C TYR A 151 -0.47 -22.79 12.99
N THR A 152 0.08 -23.43 11.98
CA THR A 152 1.52 -23.66 11.83
C THR A 152 2.09 -22.80 10.73
N THR A 153 3.37 -22.45 10.83
CA THR A 153 4.09 -21.68 9.82
C THR A 153 5.48 -22.25 9.61
N TYR A 154 6.06 -21.98 8.46
CA TYR A 154 7.45 -22.32 8.18
C TYR A 154 8.40 -21.36 8.89
N SER A 155 9.63 -21.83 9.16
CA SER A 155 10.72 -20.97 9.58
C SER A 155 11.23 -20.13 8.40
N GLU A 156 11.95 -19.05 8.69
CA GLU A 156 12.56 -18.20 7.67
C GLU A 156 13.53 -18.98 6.76
N SER A 157 14.28 -19.93 7.33
CA SER A 157 15.19 -20.77 6.55
C SER A 157 14.46 -21.69 5.56
N GLU A 158 13.36 -22.31 5.97
CA GLU A 158 12.54 -23.15 5.10
C GLU A 158 11.90 -22.33 3.96
N ILE A 159 11.42 -21.12 4.28
CA ILE A 159 10.85 -20.22 3.29
C ILE A 159 11.90 -19.74 2.29
N THR A 160 13.10 -19.41 2.76
CA THR A 160 14.23 -19.00 1.92
C THR A 160 14.61 -20.13 0.96
N GLU A 161 14.82 -21.35 1.46
CA GLU A 161 15.12 -22.51 0.62
C GLU A 161 14.01 -22.78 -0.40
N PHE A 162 12.74 -22.67 0.01
CA PHE A 162 11.62 -22.84 -0.91
C PHE A 162 11.61 -21.77 -2.00
N ALA A 163 11.86 -20.50 -1.64
CA ALA A 163 11.89 -19.39 -2.57
C ALA A 163 13.01 -19.53 -3.61
N GLU A 164 14.21 -19.90 -3.18
CA GLU A 164 15.36 -20.17 -4.07
C GLU A 164 15.09 -21.33 -5.02
N ASN A 165 14.54 -22.43 -4.51
CA ASN A 165 14.16 -23.58 -5.33
C ASN A 165 13.10 -23.21 -6.36
N LEU A 166 12.12 -22.40 -5.98
CA LEU A 166 11.08 -21.91 -6.87
C LEU A 166 11.66 -21.01 -7.95
N TYR A 167 12.49 -20.03 -7.57
CA TYR A 167 13.16 -19.13 -8.49
C TYR A 167 13.99 -19.92 -9.51
N ASN A 168 14.87 -20.81 -9.07
CA ASN A 168 15.72 -21.62 -9.93
C ASN A 168 14.90 -22.52 -10.87
N LYS A 169 13.78 -23.06 -10.40
CA LYS A 169 12.89 -23.92 -11.21
C LYS A 169 12.24 -23.17 -12.37
N TYR A 170 11.89 -21.89 -12.20
CA TYR A 170 11.06 -21.20 -13.19
C TYR A 170 11.75 -20.06 -13.93
N ILE A 171 12.88 -19.50 -13.44
CA ILE A 171 13.50 -18.30 -14.04
C ILE A 171 13.88 -18.49 -15.51
N GLN A 172 14.26 -19.70 -15.89
CA GLN A 172 14.62 -20.01 -17.28
C GLN A 172 13.42 -20.45 -18.16
N LYS A 173 12.23 -20.60 -17.58
CA LYS A 173 11.04 -20.96 -18.37
C LYS A 173 10.49 -19.75 -19.11
N PRO A 174 9.83 -19.97 -20.28
CA PRO A 174 9.21 -18.87 -21.01
C PRO A 174 8.08 -18.21 -20.20
N ILE A 175 7.88 -16.93 -20.44
CA ILE A 175 6.73 -16.16 -19.89
C ILE A 175 5.45 -16.69 -20.54
N ILE A 176 4.43 -16.94 -19.70
CA ILE A 176 3.12 -17.39 -20.13
C ILE A 176 2.26 -16.14 -20.37
N THR A 177 1.87 -15.93 -21.61
CA THR A 177 1.00 -14.82 -21.98
C THR A 177 -0.41 -15.01 -21.40
N ASN A 178 -1.00 -13.94 -20.88
CA ASN A 178 -2.36 -13.92 -20.30
C ASN A 178 -2.55 -14.86 -19.09
N THR A 179 -1.50 -15.07 -18.30
CA THR A 179 -1.65 -15.75 -17.01
C THR A 179 -2.49 -14.93 -16.05
N ALA A 180 -3.25 -15.62 -15.19
CA ALA A 180 -4.07 -14.95 -14.17
C ALA A 180 -3.28 -14.51 -12.93
N ILE A 181 -2.00 -14.90 -12.83
CA ILE A 181 -1.08 -14.44 -11.79
C ILE A 181 0.08 -13.72 -12.44
N THR A 182 0.32 -12.48 -12.03
CA THR A 182 1.38 -11.62 -12.54
C THR A 182 2.28 -11.15 -11.40
N ALA A 183 3.41 -10.53 -11.74
CA ALA A 183 4.27 -9.88 -10.75
C ALA A 183 3.49 -8.84 -9.90
N ASP A 184 2.61 -8.06 -10.52
CA ASP A 184 1.74 -7.11 -9.81
C ASP A 184 0.86 -7.82 -8.79
N SER A 185 0.31 -9.00 -9.13
CA SER A 185 -0.50 -9.82 -8.22
C SER A 185 0.29 -10.28 -6.99
N ILE A 186 1.54 -10.68 -7.17
CA ILE A 186 2.41 -11.09 -6.07
C ILE A 186 2.75 -9.90 -5.16
N MET A 187 3.01 -8.74 -5.74
CA MET A 187 3.26 -7.53 -4.95
C MET A 187 1.99 -7.06 -4.20
N ASP A 188 0.79 -7.30 -4.73
CA ASP A 188 -0.46 -7.11 -3.99
C ASP A 188 -0.56 -8.05 -2.78
N ILE A 189 -0.18 -9.33 -2.97
CA ILE A 189 -0.15 -10.32 -1.88
C ILE A 189 0.84 -9.88 -0.80
N ARG A 190 2.06 -9.50 -1.17
CA ARG A 190 3.08 -8.98 -0.25
C ARG A 190 2.57 -7.79 0.57
N ALA A 191 1.99 -6.80 -0.11
CA ALA A 191 1.48 -5.59 0.55
C ALA A 191 0.35 -5.91 1.55
N TYR A 192 -0.55 -6.83 1.21
CA TYR A 192 -1.60 -7.28 2.11
C TYR A 192 -1.05 -8.02 3.32
N PHE A 193 -0.09 -8.92 3.12
CA PHE A 193 0.59 -9.63 4.22
C PHE A 193 1.25 -8.66 5.18
N HIS A 194 1.97 -7.67 4.68
CA HIS A 194 2.62 -6.66 5.49
C HIS A 194 1.65 -5.89 6.38
N LYS A 195 0.45 -5.60 5.87
CA LYS A 195 -0.51 -4.73 6.55
C LYS A 195 -1.53 -5.49 7.42
N HIS A 196 -1.97 -6.67 6.98
CA HIS A 196 -3.13 -7.36 7.56
C HIS A 196 -2.85 -8.76 8.10
N VAL A 197 -1.66 -9.32 7.88
CA VAL A 197 -1.30 -10.68 8.31
C VAL A 197 -0.05 -10.66 9.18
N ASN A 198 -0.19 -10.03 10.36
CA ASN A 198 0.93 -9.80 11.29
C ASN A 198 1.62 -11.10 11.79
N ASN A 199 0.96 -12.25 11.67
CA ASN A 199 1.47 -13.53 12.13
C ASN A 199 2.30 -14.29 11.06
N ALA A 200 2.47 -13.73 9.87
CA ALA A 200 3.19 -14.31 8.74
C ALA A 200 4.56 -13.66 8.49
N GLN A 201 5.23 -13.21 9.54
CA GLN A 201 6.49 -12.43 9.49
C GLN A 201 7.59 -13.14 8.70
N ALA A 202 7.68 -14.47 8.81
CA ALA A 202 8.69 -15.24 8.10
C ALA A 202 8.65 -15.04 6.57
N PHE A 203 7.48 -14.84 5.97
CA PHE A 203 7.35 -14.52 4.55
C PHE A 203 7.83 -13.10 4.21
N LEU A 204 7.72 -12.17 5.16
CA LEU A 204 8.05 -10.76 4.97
C LEU A 204 9.53 -10.47 5.23
N HIS A 205 10.16 -11.25 6.13
CA HIS A 205 11.59 -11.13 6.46
C HIS A 205 12.51 -11.82 5.45
N THR A 206 11.94 -12.58 4.53
CA THR A 206 12.68 -13.30 3.49
C THR A 206 12.44 -12.68 2.10
N SER A 207 13.24 -13.06 1.12
CA SER A 207 13.06 -12.68 -0.29
C SER A 207 11.94 -13.45 -1.01
N PHE A 208 11.06 -14.15 -0.29
CA PHE A 208 10.04 -15.03 -0.87
C PHE A 208 9.17 -14.32 -1.91
N PHE A 209 8.55 -13.22 -1.55
CA PHE A 209 7.66 -12.50 -2.46
C PHE A 209 8.43 -11.84 -3.61
N ASP A 210 9.65 -11.41 -3.38
CA ASP A 210 10.49 -10.79 -4.40
C ASP A 210 10.88 -11.82 -5.47
N GLN A 211 11.38 -12.98 -5.07
CA GLN A 211 11.71 -14.07 -5.98
C GLN A 211 10.46 -14.63 -6.70
N LEU A 212 9.35 -14.76 -5.97
CA LEU A 212 8.07 -15.18 -6.55
C LEU A 212 7.57 -14.19 -7.61
N ALA A 213 7.69 -12.88 -7.39
CA ALA A 213 7.29 -11.85 -8.35
C ALA A 213 8.10 -11.95 -9.66
N LEU A 214 9.40 -12.24 -9.58
CA LEU A 214 10.26 -12.39 -10.74
C LEU A 214 9.89 -13.60 -11.63
N VAL A 215 9.28 -14.63 -11.06
CA VAL A 215 8.93 -15.87 -11.79
C VAL A 215 7.42 -16.09 -11.95
N ALA A 216 6.57 -15.24 -11.37
CA ALA A 216 5.12 -15.43 -11.31
C ALA A 216 4.50 -15.78 -12.68
N GLU A 217 4.86 -15.01 -13.71
CA GLU A 217 4.33 -15.18 -15.07
C GLU A 217 4.92 -16.38 -15.82
N ARG A 218 5.77 -17.19 -15.17
CA ARG A 218 6.40 -18.39 -15.72
C ARG A 218 5.89 -19.67 -15.07
N ILE A 219 5.05 -19.54 -14.05
CA ILE A 219 4.47 -20.66 -13.29
C ILE A 219 3.19 -21.12 -13.99
N PRO A 220 3.13 -22.35 -14.54
CA PRO A 220 1.92 -22.84 -15.18
C PRO A 220 0.79 -23.05 -14.15
N ALA A 221 -0.45 -22.90 -14.60
CA ALA A 221 -1.63 -23.03 -13.72
C ALA A 221 -1.73 -24.41 -13.04
N THR A 222 -1.16 -25.45 -13.63
CA THR A 222 -1.08 -26.81 -13.04
C THR A 222 -0.27 -26.84 -11.74
N ASP A 223 0.70 -25.92 -11.59
CA ASP A 223 1.63 -25.91 -10.48
C ASP A 223 1.17 -24.92 -9.36
N TRP A 224 0.15 -24.09 -9.62
CA TRP A 224 -0.30 -23.06 -8.67
C TRP A 224 -0.70 -23.62 -7.30
N VAL A 225 -1.35 -24.80 -7.28
CA VAL A 225 -1.76 -25.39 -6.00
C VAL A 225 -0.55 -25.74 -5.15
N ASP A 226 0.48 -26.32 -5.74
CA ASP A 226 1.70 -26.69 -5.01
C ASP A 226 2.51 -25.46 -4.56
N VAL A 227 2.63 -24.47 -5.44
CA VAL A 227 3.38 -23.24 -5.18
C VAL A 227 2.73 -22.41 -4.09
N PHE A 228 1.43 -22.15 -4.21
CA PHE A 228 0.76 -21.19 -3.33
C PHE A 228 0.22 -21.80 -2.04
N SER A 229 0.08 -23.12 -1.94
CA SER A 229 -0.34 -23.76 -0.69
C SER A 229 0.66 -23.56 0.46
N VAL A 230 1.88 -23.16 0.16
CA VAL A 230 2.88 -22.78 1.17
C VAL A 230 2.42 -21.62 2.04
N LEU A 231 1.60 -20.69 1.51
CA LEU A 231 1.09 -19.54 2.23
C LEU A 231 0.23 -19.90 3.46
N TRP A 232 -0.32 -21.12 3.52
CA TRP A 232 -1.06 -21.67 4.66
C TRP A 232 -0.49 -23.00 5.12
N HIS A 233 0.84 -23.13 5.10
CA HIS A 233 1.60 -24.29 5.55
C HIS A 233 1.06 -25.61 4.95
N ARG A 234 0.61 -25.58 3.70
CA ARG A 234 0.03 -26.72 2.96
C ARG A 234 -1.14 -27.40 3.67
N SER A 235 -1.86 -26.66 4.57
CA SER A 235 -3.08 -27.18 5.19
C SER A 235 -4.00 -27.79 4.16
N GLU A 236 -4.46 -28.99 4.39
CA GLU A 236 -5.34 -29.71 3.46
C GLU A 236 -6.68 -29.01 3.27
N TYR A 237 -7.19 -28.35 4.31
CA TYR A 237 -8.48 -27.68 4.32
C TYR A 237 -8.47 -26.42 3.45
N GLN A 238 -7.51 -25.54 3.61
CA GLN A 238 -7.35 -24.37 2.75
C GLN A 238 -7.01 -24.78 1.32
N THR A 239 -6.20 -25.84 1.16
CA THR A 239 -5.87 -26.39 -0.16
C THR A 239 -7.11 -26.99 -0.85
N LYS A 240 -8.03 -27.64 -0.11
CA LYS A 240 -9.32 -28.12 -0.61
C LYS A 240 -10.18 -26.96 -1.12
N LEU A 241 -10.29 -25.87 -0.34
CA LEU A 241 -10.98 -24.63 -0.75
C LEU A 241 -10.33 -24.01 -1.99
N PHE A 242 -9.01 -23.85 -1.99
CA PHE A 242 -8.28 -23.27 -3.12
C PHE A 242 -8.52 -24.04 -4.41
N LYS A 243 -8.41 -25.37 -4.39
CA LYS A 243 -8.71 -26.23 -5.55
C LYS A 243 -10.13 -26.03 -6.06
N LYS A 244 -11.10 -25.93 -5.16
CA LYS A 244 -12.52 -25.76 -5.52
C LYS A 244 -12.77 -24.41 -6.18
N MET A 245 -12.27 -23.33 -5.56
CA MET A 245 -12.41 -21.96 -6.07
C MET A 245 -11.64 -21.77 -7.39
N LEU A 246 -10.43 -22.30 -7.48
CA LEU A 246 -9.61 -22.24 -8.69
C LEU A 246 -10.28 -22.97 -9.86
N GLY A 247 -10.88 -24.15 -9.59
CA GLY A 247 -11.66 -24.90 -10.58
C GLY A 247 -12.88 -24.10 -11.09
N THR A 248 -13.54 -23.34 -10.24
CA THR A 248 -14.63 -22.44 -10.66
C THR A 248 -14.14 -21.27 -11.49
N LEU A 249 -13.04 -20.60 -11.08
CA LEU A 249 -12.42 -19.52 -11.85
C LEU A 249 -11.93 -19.99 -13.23
N ALA A 250 -11.42 -21.21 -13.31
CA ALA A 250 -11.02 -21.82 -14.58
C ALA A 250 -12.21 -22.02 -15.54
N LYS A 251 -13.41 -22.39 -15.02
CA LYS A 251 -14.66 -22.45 -15.83
C LYS A 251 -15.01 -21.08 -16.43
N PHE A 252 -14.64 -20.00 -15.76
CA PHE A 252 -14.81 -18.62 -16.21
C PHE A 252 -13.64 -18.09 -17.05
N ASN A 253 -12.69 -18.94 -17.41
CA ASN A 253 -11.44 -18.51 -18.08
C ASN A 253 -10.73 -17.36 -17.32
N TYR A 254 -10.83 -17.34 -16.00
CA TYR A 254 -10.30 -16.28 -15.12
C TYR A 254 -10.82 -14.88 -15.46
N ALA A 255 -12.01 -14.77 -16.06
CA ALA A 255 -12.62 -13.50 -16.40
C ALA A 255 -12.94 -12.67 -15.15
N GLN A 256 -12.67 -11.39 -15.21
CA GLN A 256 -12.97 -10.45 -14.13
C GLN A 256 -14.48 -10.25 -13.94
N TYR A 257 -15.26 -10.30 -15.03
CA TYR A 257 -16.69 -10.09 -15.02
C TYR A 257 -17.42 -11.25 -15.69
N VAL A 258 -18.52 -11.65 -15.03
CA VAL A 258 -19.42 -12.70 -15.50
C VAL A 258 -20.86 -12.20 -15.41
N TYR A 259 -21.68 -12.49 -16.40
CA TYR A 259 -23.08 -12.08 -16.46
C TYR A 259 -23.97 -13.20 -15.92
N LEU A 260 -24.93 -12.84 -15.09
CA LEU A 260 -25.88 -13.77 -14.48
C LEU A 260 -27.31 -13.41 -14.85
N PRO A 261 -28.20 -14.40 -15.02
CA PRO A 261 -29.64 -14.15 -15.18
C PRO A 261 -30.25 -13.70 -13.84
N ALA A 262 -31.37 -12.99 -13.88
CA ALA A 262 -32.07 -12.53 -12.67
C ALA A 262 -32.44 -13.67 -11.70
N GLN A 263 -32.75 -14.85 -12.22
CA GLN A 263 -33.09 -16.05 -11.42
C GLN A 263 -31.96 -16.48 -10.48
N SER A 264 -30.70 -16.13 -10.76
CA SER A 264 -29.57 -16.41 -9.85
C SER A 264 -29.71 -15.70 -8.51
N MET A 265 -30.43 -14.57 -8.49
CA MET A 265 -30.60 -13.67 -7.34
C MET A 265 -31.93 -13.86 -6.61
N LEU A 266 -32.90 -14.54 -7.22
CA LEU A 266 -34.21 -14.72 -6.61
C LEU A 266 -34.20 -15.82 -5.55
N HIS A 267 -34.89 -15.58 -4.45
CA HIS A 267 -35.21 -16.58 -3.43
C HIS A 267 -36.70 -16.91 -3.44
N ASP A 268 -37.08 -18.09 -3.01
CA ASP A 268 -38.47 -18.58 -2.99
C ASP A 268 -39.23 -18.19 -1.71
N GLY A 269 -38.69 -17.36 -0.87
CA GLY A 269 -39.26 -16.89 0.39
C GLY A 269 -39.09 -17.84 1.56
N ILE A 270 -38.73 -19.09 1.31
CA ILE A 270 -38.51 -20.15 2.33
C ILE A 270 -37.03 -20.57 2.33
N ASN A 271 -36.42 -20.67 1.14
CA ASN A 271 -35.04 -21.08 0.95
C ASN A 271 -34.24 -19.93 0.38
N GLU A 272 -33.34 -19.41 1.15
CA GLU A 272 -32.49 -18.28 0.74
C GLU A 272 -31.28 -18.74 -0.09
N ASN A 273 -31.57 -19.26 -1.29
CA ASN A 273 -30.57 -19.86 -2.17
C ASN A 273 -30.12 -18.93 -3.30
N THR A 274 -29.93 -17.65 -2.97
CA THR A 274 -29.37 -16.68 -3.94
C THR A 274 -27.86 -16.78 -3.98
N VAL A 275 -27.24 -16.34 -5.08
CA VAL A 275 -25.77 -16.26 -5.21
C VAL A 275 -25.14 -15.30 -4.18
N MET A 276 -25.94 -14.46 -3.54
CA MET A 276 -25.51 -13.56 -2.48
C MET A 276 -25.53 -14.20 -1.10
N SER A 277 -26.35 -15.24 -0.92
CA SER A 277 -26.62 -15.80 0.39
C SER A 277 -25.45 -16.60 0.95
N VAL A 278 -25.13 -16.32 2.20
CA VAL A 278 -24.15 -17.10 2.98
C VAL A 278 -24.59 -18.56 3.09
N GLN A 279 -25.87 -18.81 3.22
CA GLN A 279 -26.40 -20.18 3.34
C GLN A 279 -26.12 -21.02 2.07
N CYS A 280 -26.05 -20.39 0.91
CA CYS A 280 -25.72 -21.05 -0.33
C CYS A 280 -24.35 -21.75 -0.29
N LEU A 281 -23.40 -21.18 0.44
CA LEU A 281 -22.03 -21.74 0.57
C LEU A 281 -22.01 -23.09 1.31
N ASN A 282 -23.00 -23.38 2.14
CA ASN A 282 -23.08 -24.66 2.84
C ASN A 282 -23.20 -25.87 1.89
N GLU A 283 -23.55 -25.64 0.62
CA GLU A 283 -23.60 -26.68 -0.41
C GLU A 283 -22.27 -26.84 -1.19
N LEU A 284 -21.24 -26.09 -0.88
CA LEU A 284 -19.98 -26.03 -1.67
C LEU A 284 -19.28 -27.40 -1.79
N PHE A 285 -19.38 -28.21 -0.76
CA PHE A 285 -18.77 -29.56 -0.69
C PHE A 285 -19.74 -30.69 -0.75
N LEU A 286 -21.06 -30.45 -0.91
CA LEU A 286 -22.04 -31.49 -1.03
C LEU A 286 -21.84 -32.31 -2.31
N ALA A 287 -21.91 -33.62 -2.19
CA ALA A 287 -21.84 -34.55 -3.34
C ALA A 287 -22.98 -34.35 -4.34
N SER A 288 -24.17 -33.93 -3.84
CA SER A 288 -25.37 -33.68 -4.65
C SER A 288 -25.93 -32.28 -4.29
N PRO A 289 -25.37 -31.24 -4.83
CA PRO A 289 -25.87 -29.88 -4.64
C PRO A 289 -27.26 -29.73 -5.27
N ARG A 290 -28.13 -28.94 -4.66
CA ARG A 290 -29.53 -28.77 -5.08
C ARG A 290 -29.72 -27.54 -5.99
N TYR A 291 -28.88 -26.51 -5.86
CA TYR A 291 -29.12 -25.22 -6.49
C TYR A 291 -28.08 -24.91 -7.57
N PHE A 292 -28.58 -24.77 -8.78
CA PHE A 292 -27.76 -24.49 -9.97
C PHE A 292 -28.11 -23.12 -10.53
N THR A 293 -27.16 -22.57 -11.27
CA THR A 293 -27.31 -21.32 -12.04
C THR A 293 -26.54 -21.39 -13.34
N ASP A 294 -26.96 -20.59 -14.30
CA ASP A 294 -26.21 -20.32 -15.51
C ASP A 294 -25.35 -19.09 -15.30
N ALA A 295 -24.24 -19.02 -16.02
CA ALA A 295 -23.40 -17.84 -16.11
C ALA A 295 -22.96 -17.65 -17.56
N TYR A 296 -22.62 -16.42 -17.93
CA TYR A 296 -22.32 -16.08 -19.30
C TYR A 296 -21.05 -15.22 -19.37
N LEU A 297 -20.15 -15.61 -20.25
CA LEU A 297 -18.95 -14.87 -20.58
C LEU A 297 -19.20 -14.02 -21.82
N ARG A 298 -18.89 -12.74 -21.76
CA ARG A 298 -19.09 -11.81 -22.87
C ARG A 298 -17.80 -11.66 -23.70
N SER A 299 -17.93 -11.82 -25.02
CA SER A 299 -16.87 -11.49 -25.98
C SER A 299 -17.48 -10.58 -27.07
N GLY A 300 -17.16 -9.30 -27.03
CA GLY A 300 -17.80 -8.28 -27.87
C GLY A 300 -19.31 -8.21 -27.60
N ASN A 301 -20.12 -8.57 -28.58
CA ASN A 301 -21.59 -8.59 -28.47
C ASN A 301 -22.18 -10.00 -28.25
N THR A 302 -21.34 -11.02 -28.12
CA THR A 302 -21.79 -12.42 -27.93
C THR A 302 -21.62 -12.86 -26.50
N TYR A 303 -22.55 -13.71 -26.04
CA TYR A 303 -22.53 -14.31 -24.72
C TYR A 303 -22.36 -15.83 -24.84
N THR A 304 -21.32 -16.34 -24.18
CA THR A 304 -21.05 -17.78 -24.14
C THR A 304 -21.50 -18.33 -22.78
N LYS A 305 -22.39 -19.31 -22.82
CA LYS A 305 -22.91 -19.96 -21.61
C LYS A 305 -21.86 -20.85 -20.95
N VAL A 306 -21.69 -20.68 -19.66
CA VAL A 306 -20.92 -21.57 -18.80
C VAL A 306 -21.93 -22.49 -18.09
N ALA A 307 -21.90 -23.77 -18.42
CA ALA A 307 -22.87 -24.76 -17.92
C ALA A 307 -22.41 -25.45 -16.62
N ASN A 308 -23.30 -26.11 -15.94
CA ASN A 308 -23.04 -26.94 -14.76
C ASN A 308 -22.39 -26.23 -13.59
N LEU A 309 -22.90 -25.05 -13.27
CA LEU A 309 -22.47 -24.27 -12.11
C LEU A 309 -23.47 -24.44 -10.97
N THR A 310 -22.94 -24.64 -9.78
CA THR A 310 -23.78 -24.55 -8.57
C THR A 310 -23.78 -23.11 -8.08
N LYS A 311 -24.88 -22.66 -7.44
CA LYS A 311 -24.91 -21.30 -6.84
C LYS A 311 -23.82 -21.13 -5.77
N SER A 312 -23.46 -22.21 -5.06
CA SER A 312 -22.38 -22.21 -4.06
C SER A 312 -20.99 -21.98 -4.67
N GLU A 313 -20.68 -22.59 -5.83
CA GLU A 313 -19.44 -22.33 -6.57
C GLU A 313 -19.34 -20.87 -7.00
N VAL A 314 -20.43 -20.34 -7.55
CA VAL A 314 -20.50 -18.93 -7.97
C VAL A 314 -20.34 -17.99 -6.78
N CYS A 315 -21.08 -18.24 -5.67
CA CYS A 315 -20.97 -17.43 -4.44
C CYS A 315 -19.55 -17.44 -3.86
N ALA A 316 -18.86 -18.58 -3.88
CA ALA A 316 -17.51 -18.69 -3.33
C ALA A 316 -16.52 -17.75 -4.03
N VAL A 317 -16.61 -17.62 -5.35
CA VAL A 317 -15.69 -16.78 -6.16
C VAL A 317 -16.23 -15.38 -6.49
N CYS A 318 -17.46 -15.06 -6.05
CA CYS A 318 -18.05 -13.75 -6.27
C CYS A 318 -17.47 -12.71 -5.29
N ALA A 319 -16.87 -11.66 -5.79
CA ALA A 319 -16.47 -10.51 -4.99
C ALA A 319 -17.62 -9.50 -4.85
N GLU A 320 -18.28 -9.19 -5.96
CA GLU A 320 -19.28 -8.12 -6.03
C GLU A 320 -20.40 -8.51 -7.01
N ILE A 321 -21.62 -8.23 -6.61
CA ILE A 321 -22.81 -8.24 -7.48
C ILE A 321 -23.12 -6.79 -7.87
N ILE A 322 -23.24 -6.53 -9.14
CA ILE A 322 -23.45 -5.19 -9.70
C ILE A 322 -24.82 -5.13 -10.34
N VAL A 323 -25.64 -4.19 -9.86
CA VAL A 323 -27.04 -4.03 -10.26
C VAL A 323 -27.25 -2.61 -10.80
N LYS A 324 -27.98 -2.50 -11.90
CA LYS A 324 -28.33 -1.19 -12.48
C LYS A 324 -29.40 -0.50 -11.64
N ILE A 325 -29.17 0.78 -11.35
CA ILE A 325 -30.20 1.68 -10.81
C ILE A 325 -31.06 2.17 -11.97
N GLY A 326 -32.37 2.04 -11.86
CA GLY A 326 -33.33 2.62 -12.80
C GLY A 326 -33.22 4.16 -12.86
N ASP A 327 -33.42 4.74 -14.04
CA ASP A 327 -33.23 6.18 -14.24
C ASP A 327 -34.17 7.02 -13.34
N GLU A 328 -35.30 6.46 -12.94
CA GLU A 328 -36.26 7.09 -12.03
C GLU A 328 -35.74 7.24 -10.60
N TYR A 329 -34.73 6.46 -10.19
CA TYR A 329 -34.13 6.50 -8.83
C TYR A 329 -32.88 7.41 -8.77
N LEU A 330 -32.43 7.96 -9.88
CA LEU A 330 -31.22 8.78 -9.91
C LEU A 330 -31.43 10.18 -9.29
N GLU A 331 -32.67 10.65 -9.24
CA GLU A 331 -33.04 11.91 -8.64
C GLU A 331 -34.16 11.70 -7.64
N ASN A 332 -33.92 12.01 -6.39
CA ASN A 332 -34.88 11.91 -5.29
C ASN A 332 -35.26 13.32 -4.79
N THR A 333 -36.48 13.45 -4.32
CA THR A 333 -36.93 14.67 -3.63
C THR A 333 -36.67 14.50 -2.13
N SER A 334 -35.90 15.39 -1.54
CA SER A 334 -35.76 15.46 -0.08
C SER A 334 -36.72 16.50 0.46
N ARG A 335 -37.54 16.10 1.41
CA ARG A 335 -38.50 16.95 2.06
C ARG A 335 -38.30 16.98 3.56
N TYR A 336 -38.20 18.18 4.12
CA TYR A 336 -38.22 18.42 5.57
C TYR A 336 -39.45 19.22 5.95
N SER A 337 -40.22 18.69 6.90
CA SER A 337 -41.35 19.37 7.51
C SER A 337 -41.03 19.60 8.97
N PHE A 338 -40.99 20.86 9.42
CA PHE A 338 -40.63 21.22 10.79
C PHE A 338 -41.63 22.17 11.40
N ILE A 339 -42.05 21.89 12.61
CA ILE A 339 -43.11 22.63 13.31
C ILE A 339 -42.52 23.69 14.23
N ASN A 340 -41.40 23.94 14.58
CA ASN A 340 -40.87 25.04 15.39
C ASN A 340 -39.32 24.96 15.57
N ILE A 341 -38.55 25.31 14.59
CA ILE A 341 -37.12 25.51 14.80
C ILE A 341 -36.88 27.01 15.03
N ASN A 342 -36.55 27.39 16.25
CA ASN A 342 -36.26 28.78 16.61
C ASN A 342 -34.77 29.17 16.44
N ASP A 343 -33.86 28.20 16.18
CA ASP A 343 -32.44 28.51 15.97
C ASP A 343 -32.24 29.08 14.55
N SER A 344 -31.81 30.34 14.48
CA SER A 344 -31.53 31.02 13.22
C SER A 344 -30.43 30.36 12.37
N ARG A 345 -29.48 29.67 12.97
CA ARG A 345 -28.43 28.95 12.25
C ARG A 345 -29.00 27.71 11.56
N VAL A 346 -29.90 26.99 12.22
CA VAL A 346 -30.59 25.82 11.68
C VAL A 346 -31.52 26.27 10.56
N GLN A 347 -32.25 27.38 10.71
CA GLN A 347 -33.08 27.93 9.64
C GLN A 347 -32.26 28.36 8.42
N ALA A 348 -31.09 28.98 8.64
CA ALA A 348 -30.18 29.38 7.57
C ALA A 348 -29.62 28.14 6.84
N GLU A 349 -29.28 27.06 7.56
CA GLU A 349 -28.81 25.82 6.97
C GLU A 349 -29.91 25.11 6.15
N LEU A 350 -31.13 25.07 6.66
CA LEU A 350 -32.28 24.48 5.96
C LEU A 350 -32.66 25.24 4.69
N SER A 351 -32.51 26.57 4.69
CA SER A 351 -32.85 27.41 3.52
C SER A 351 -31.82 27.34 2.39
N LYS A 352 -30.59 26.87 2.64
CA LYS A 352 -29.55 26.80 1.60
C LYS A 352 -29.93 25.84 0.46
N GLY A 353 -30.17 26.40 -0.72
CA GLY A 353 -30.45 25.64 -1.95
C GLY A 353 -31.78 24.88 -1.95
N ARG A 354 -32.76 25.26 -1.12
CA ARG A 354 -34.04 24.60 -1.01
C ARG A 354 -35.19 25.59 -1.22
N GLU A 355 -36.27 25.11 -1.80
CA GLU A 355 -37.50 25.87 -1.89
C GLU A 355 -38.27 25.77 -0.57
N LYS A 356 -38.67 26.93 -0.03
CA LYS A 356 -39.53 27.01 1.13
C LYS A 356 -40.99 26.87 0.67
N LYS A 357 -41.69 25.86 1.21
CA LYS A 357 -43.13 25.68 0.98
C LYS A 357 -43.87 25.75 2.32
N GLU A 358 -44.97 26.47 2.33
CA GLU A 358 -45.88 26.54 3.48
C GLU A 358 -47.00 25.53 3.22
N VAL A 359 -47.15 24.58 4.12
CA VAL A 359 -48.14 23.51 4.03
C VAL A 359 -49.07 23.64 5.24
N SER A 360 -50.36 23.82 4.99
CA SER A 360 -51.38 23.83 6.07
C SER A 360 -51.55 22.43 6.63
N ASN A 361 -51.31 22.26 7.91
CA ASN A 361 -51.53 20.99 8.56
C ASN A 361 -53.03 20.75 8.77
N PRO A 362 -53.66 19.76 8.12
CA PRO A 362 -55.09 19.57 8.15
C PRO A 362 -55.65 19.16 9.53
N VAL A 363 -54.77 18.73 10.46
CA VAL A 363 -55.15 18.30 11.81
C VAL A 363 -54.99 19.38 12.83
N THR A 364 -53.97 20.23 12.76
CA THR A 364 -53.67 21.26 13.73
C THR A 364 -54.10 22.65 13.32
N GLY A 365 -54.49 22.87 12.05
CA GLY A 365 -54.79 24.16 11.47
C GLY A 365 -53.60 25.13 11.39
N LYS A 366 -52.40 24.69 11.77
CA LYS A 366 -51.16 25.50 11.72
C LYS A 366 -50.45 25.34 10.37
N THR A 367 -49.76 26.39 9.96
CA THR A 367 -48.93 26.37 8.79
C THR A 367 -47.57 25.81 9.11
N ASP A 368 -47.25 24.65 8.59
CA ASP A 368 -45.95 24.05 8.70
C ASP A 368 -45.05 24.52 7.56
N VAL A 369 -43.77 24.73 7.86
CA VAL A 369 -42.77 25.10 6.84
C VAL A 369 -42.06 23.86 6.40
N SER A 370 -42.08 23.54 5.12
CA SER A 370 -41.29 22.48 4.53
C SER A 370 -40.22 23.05 3.57
N TYR A 371 -39.07 22.39 3.56
CA TYR A 371 -37.97 22.70 2.65
C TYR A 371 -37.78 21.50 1.71
N GLU A 372 -37.93 21.74 0.42
CA GLU A 372 -37.81 20.72 -0.63
C GLU A 372 -36.61 20.97 -1.53
N THR A 373 -35.92 19.97 -1.91
CA THR A 373 -34.88 20.02 -2.93
C THR A 373 -34.82 18.68 -3.71
N SER A 374 -34.50 18.77 -5.00
CA SER A 374 -34.14 17.57 -5.77
C SER A 374 -32.69 17.19 -5.45
N ILE A 375 -32.45 15.91 -5.18
CA ILE A 375 -31.16 15.38 -4.78
C ILE A 375 -30.76 14.28 -5.75
N GLY A 376 -29.67 14.51 -6.47
CA GLY A 376 -29.09 13.54 -7.42
C GLY A 376 -27.93 12.74 -6.82
N VAL A 377 -28.06 12.17 -5.63
CA VAL A 377 -26.97 11.44 -4.95
C VAL A 377 -26.42 10.30 -5.82
N LEU A 378 -27.28 9.56 -6.50
CA LEU A 378 -26.95 8.35 -7.23
C LEU A 378 -26.66 8.60 -8.73
N LYS A 379 -26.72 9.83 -9.20
CA LYS A 379 -26.51 10.14 -10.62
C LYS A 379 -25.08 9.88 -11.08
N GLU A 380 -24.12 10.29 -10.26
CA GLU A 380 -22.68 10.19 -10.54
C GLU A 380 -21.93 9.38 -9.47
N ASN A 381 -22.65 8.82 -8.51
CA ASN A 381 -22.08 8.01 -7.43
C ASN A 381 -22.75 6.63 -7.39
N ASP A 382 -21.95 5.62 -7.16
CA ASP A 382 -22.45 4.27 -6.89
C ASP A 382 -22.72 4.09 -5.40
N MET A 383 -23.49 3.07 -5.08
CA MET A 383 -23.76 2.69 -3.70
C MET A 383 -23.27 1.26 -3.45
N LEU A 384 -22.56 1.05 -2.35
CA LEU A 384 -22.00 -0.24 -1.95
C LEU A 384 -22.65 -0.71 -0.66
N ASP A 385 -23.28 -1.87 -0.68
CA ASP A 385 -23.70 -2.59 0.51
C ASP A 385 -22.68 -3.67 0.83
N PHE A 386 -21.95 -3.48 1.94
CA PHE A 386 -20.99 -4.44 2.41
C PHE A 386 -21.64 -5.50 3.30
N PRO A 387 -21.20 -6.77 3.20
CA PRO A 387 -21.55 -7.77 4.21
C PRO A 387 -21.14 -7.23 5.59
N GLY A 388 -21.94 -7.56 6.62
CA GLY A 388 -21.68 -7.09 7.97
C GLY A 388 -20.34 -7.58 8.49
N ALA A 389 -19.61 -6.69 9.16
CA ALA A 389 -18.36 -7.05 9.82
C ALA A 389 -18.65 -8.20 10.82
N ARG A 390 -17.80 -9.23 10.77
CA ARG A 390 -17.92 -10.42 11.62
C ARG A 390 -16.83 -10.40 12.68
N SER A 391 -17.18 -10.81 13.90
CA SER A 391 -16.17 -11.03 14.95
C SER A 391 -15.22 -12.14 14.53
N ARG A 392 -13.94 -11.91 14.72
CA ARG A 392 -12.94 -12.95 14.56
C ARG A 392 -13.14 -14.00 15.64
N LYS A 393 -13.34 -15.24 15.24
CA LYS A 393 -13.50 -16.37 16.13
C LYS A 393 -12.35 -17.33 15.88
N LYS A 394 -11.55 -17.58 16.89
CA LYS A 394 -10.44 -18.51 16.80
C LYS A 394 -10.98 -19.95 16.80
N GLU A 395 -10.75 -20.64 15.69
CA GLU A 395 -11.06 -22.07 15.54
C GLU A 395 -9.77 -22.88 15.71
N LEU A 396 -9.90 -24.16 16.02
CA LEU A 396 -8.77 -25.09 16.00
C LEU A 396 -8.63 -25.72 14.61
N LEU A 397 -7.41 -25.98 14.19
CA LEU A 397 -7.11 -26.53 12.86
C LEU A 397 -7.87 -27.87 12.64
N ASP A 398 -7.91 -28.72 13.65
CA ASP A 398 -8.59 -30.02 13.60
C ASP A 398 -10.11 -29.89 13.44
N THR A 399 -10.71 -28.76 13.83
CA THR A 399 -12.16 -28.56 13.66
C THR A 399 -12.55 -28.22 12.23
N LEU A 400 -11.59 -27.86 11.38
CA LEU A 400 -11.82 -27.55 9.96
C LEU A 400 -12.20 -28.78 9.11
N ASN A 401 -12.12 -29.97 9.68
CA ASN A 401 -12.66 -31.18 9.06
C ASN A 401 -14.20 -31.09 8.88
N GLU A 402 -14.88 -30.25 9.68
CA GLU A 402 -16.29 -29.93 9.51
C GLU A 402 -16.47 -28.85 8.42
N ASP A 403 -17.08 -29.21 7.30
CA ASP A 403 -17.28 -28.30 6.16
C ASP A 403 -17.94 -26.97 6.57
N ALA A 404 -18.87 -27.00 7.56
CA ALA A 404 -19.53 -25.79 8.06
C ALA A 404 -18.55 -24.82 8.76
N ILE A 405 -17.58 -25.34 9.52
CA ILE A 405 -16.54 -24.50 10.18
C ILE A 405 -15.59 -23.95 9.13
N LEU A 406 -15.15 -24.78 8.19
CA LEU A 406 -14.28 -24.37 7.09
C LEU A 406 -14.92 -23.28 6.24
N ILE A 407 -16.21 -23.36 5.93
CA ILE A 407 -16.96 -22.32 5.22
C ILE A 407 -17.05 -21.03 6.05
N ASN A 408 -17.21 -21.12 7.36
CA ASN A 408 -17.22 -19.92 8.21
C ASN A 408 -15.86 -19.22 8.24
N VAL A 409 -14.74 -19.95 8.25
CA VAL A 409 -13.39 -19.38 8.13
C VAL A 409 -13.21 -18.69 6.77
N LEU A 410 -13.66 -19.34 5.67
CA LEU A 410 -13.66 -18.72 4.34
C LEU A 410 -14.45 -17.41 4.31
N LEU A 411 -15.64 -17.38 4.91
CA LEU A 411 -16.50 -16.21 4.92
C LEU A 411 -15.90 -15.05 5.73
N ARG A 412 -15.34 -15.33 6.91
CA ARG A 412 -14.69 -14.30 7.73
C ARG A 412 -13.50 -13.70 6.99
N GLY A 413 -12.63 -14.53 6.44
CA GLY A 413 -11.50 -14.09 5.61
C GLY A 413 -11.97 -13.27 4.40
N LYS A 414 -13.01 -13.73 3.70
CA LYS A 414 -13.55 -13.04 2.52
C LYS A 414 -14.13 -11.66 2.86
N VAL A 415 -14.93 -11.55 3.92
CA VAL A 415 -15.55 -10.28 4.33
C VAL A 415 -14.50 -9.26 4.75
N ALA A 416 -13.50 -9.67 5.54
CA ALA A 416 -12.40 -8.80 5.95
C ALA A 416 -11.56 -8.38 4.74
N TYR A 417 -11.20 -9.33 3.89
CA TYR A 417 -10.44 -9.04 2.67
C TYR A 417 -11.14 -8.05 1.75
N LEU A 418 -12.44 -8.24 1.48
CA LEU A 418 -13.19 -7.38 0.58
C LEU A 418 -13.20 -5.93 1.07
N PHE A 419 -13.42 -5.67 2.35
CA PHE A 419 -13.37 -4.30 2.86
C PHE A 419 -11.97 -3.68 2.69
N ASN A 420 -10.92 -4.41 3.05
CA ASN A 420 -9.54 -3.96 2.88
C ASN A 420 -9.21 -3.67 1.41
N LEU A 421 -9.59 -4.57 0.49
CA LEU A 421 -9.41 -4.39 -0.94
C LEU A 421 -10.05 -3.11 -1.45
N TYR A 422 -11.31 -2.84 -1.07
CA TYR A 422 -12.03 -1.65 -1.52
C TYR A 422 -11.48 -0.36 -0.90
N ASN A 423 -11.02 -0.43 0.34
CA ASN A 423 -10.35 0.69 1.01
C ASN A 423 -9.02 1.01 0.31
N GLU A 424 -8.13 0.05 0.15
CA GLU A 424 -6.81 0.23 -0.46
C GLU A 424 -6.88 0.58 -1.96
N SER A 425 -7.91 0.12 -2.65
CA SER A 425 -8.14 0.44 -4.06
C SER A 425 -8.89 1.77 -4.27
N MET A 426 -9.13 2.55 -3.21
CA MET A 426 -9.84 3.83 -3.26
C MET A 426 -11.23 3.74 -3.88
N LEU A 427 -11.91 2.62 -3.66
CA LEU A 427 -13.26 2.37 -4.17
C LEU A 427 -14.35 2.83 -3.20
N ILE A 428 -14.02 3.13 -1.93
CA ILE A 428 -14.92 3.70 -0.93
C ILE A 428 -14.60 5.19 -0.78
N ASN A 429 -15.43 6.06 -1.31
CA ASN A 429 -15.20 7.50 -1.32
C ASN A 429 -15.97 8.25 -0.24
N ILE A 430 -17.12 7.70 0.17
CA ILE A 430 -17.93 8.15 1.29
C ILE A 430 -18.26 6.95 2.15
N LEU A 431 -18.04 7.05 3.45
CA LEU A 431 -18.29 5.97 4.39
C LEU A 431 -19.46 6.33 5.32
N LEU A 432 -20.55 5.58 5.21
CA LEU A 432 -21.68 5.59 6.13
C LEU A 432 -21.43 4.54 7.21
N PHE A 433 -20.77 4.94 8.30
CA PHE A 433 -20.47 4.05 9.40
C PHE A 433 -21.66 3.93 10.34
N CYS A 434 -22.34 2.79 10.26
CA CYS A 434 -23.52 2.47 11.08
C CYS A 434 -23.11 1.78 12.37
N HIS A 435 -23.61 2.27 13.49
CA HIS A 435 -23.36 1.68 14.82
C HIS A 435 -24.62 1.65 15.67
N HIS A 436 -24.64 0.75 16.67
CA HIS A 436 -25.76 0.58 17.58
C HIS A 436 -25.24 0.33 19.00
N ALA A 437 -26.02 0.69 20.02
CA ALA A 437 -25.58 0.74 21.42
C ALA A 437 -25.10 -0.62 22.01
N ALA A 438 -25.55 -1.75 21.48
CA ALA A 438 -25.27 -3.07 22.06
C ALA A 438 -24.11 -3.82 21.39
N GLN A 439 -23.31 -3.19 20.56
CA GLN A 439 -22.35 -3.89 19.72
C GLN A 439 -20.91 -3.44 19.92
N ASN A 440 -20.31 -3.87 21.03
CA ASN A 440 -18.89 -3.61 21.34
C ASN A 440 -17.98 -4.81 21.03
N ASP A 441 -18.48 -5.88 20.36
CA ASP A 441 -17.78 -7.16 20.31
C ASP A 441 -16.91 -7.37 19.06
N VAL A 442 -16.86 -6.41 18.12
CA VAL A 442 -16.07 -6.57 16.89
C VAL A 442 -14.79 -5.74 16.99
N THR A 443 -13.69 -6.42 17.26
CA THR A 443 -12.38 -5.81 17.56
C THR A 443 -11.67 -5.18 16.36
N ASP A 444 -11.97 -5.62 15.14
CA ASP A 444 -11.25 -5.18 13.92
C ASP A 444 -11.80 -3.89 13.29
N ILE A 445 -13.04 -3.53 13.60
CA ILE A 445 -13.69 -2.32 13.05
C ILE A 445 -12.90 -1.04 13.35
N PRO A 446 -12.35 -0.83 14.57
CA PRO A 446 -11.57 0.35 14.88
C PRO A 446 -10.38 0.57 13.96
N LEU A 447 -9.65 -0.49 13.67
CA LEU A 447 -8.48 -0.43 12.78
C LEU A 447 -8.89 -0.07 11.35
N LEU A 448 -9.93 -0.74 10.85
CA LEU A 448 -10.44 -0.51 9.49
C LEU A 448 -10.96 0.92 9.29
N LEU A 449 -11.67 1.46 10.28
CA LEU A 449 -12.17 2.84 10.24
C LEU A 449 -11.01 3.85 10.25
N ASN A 450 -10.01 3.62 11.08
CA ASN A 450 -8.83 4.45 11.18
C ASN A 450 -8.04 4.47 9.87
N ASP A 451 -7.78 3.31 9.30
CA ASP A 451 -7.11 3.17 8.01
C ASP A 451 -7.85 3.92 6.90
N TRP A 452 -9.18 3.82 6.89
CA TRP A 452 -9.98 4.54 5.91
C TRP A 452 -9.89 6.07 6.11
N ILE A 453 -9.93 6.56 7.36
CA ILE A 453 -9.77 7.98 7.68
C ILE A 453 -8.40 8.48 7.19
N MET A 454 -7.32 7.75 7.51
CA MET A 454 -5.96 8.13 7.15
C MET A 454 -5.76 8.16 5.63
N ASN A 455 -6.28 7.17 4.92
CA ASN A 455 -6.11 7.05 3.48
C ASN A 455 -7.02 8.01 2.69
N TYR A 456 -8.22 8.29 3.19
CA TYR A 456 -9.26 8.96 2.42
C TYR A 456 -9.56 10.38 2.88
N VAL A 457 -9.69 10.60 4.18
CA VAL A 457 -10.02 11.92 4.72
C VAL A 457 -8.76 12.75 4.92
N GLY A 458 -7.72 12.12 5.46
CA GLY A 458 -6.41 12.71 5.66
C GLY A 458 -5.77 12.29 6.99
N ASP A 459 -4.49 11.97 6.92
CA ASP A 459 -3.63 11.60 8.04
C ASP A 459 -3.31 12.80 8.95
N THR A 460 -3.25 14.02 8.40
CA THR A 460 -3.00 15.26 9.13
C THR A 460 -4.24 16.17 9.22
N MET A 461 -4.24 17.10 10.17
CA MET A 461 -5.30 18.11 10.31
C MET A 461 -5.44 18.98 9.04
N GLU A 462 -4.33 19.31 8.40
CA GLU A 462 -4.29 20.09 7.17
C GLU A 462 -4.97 19.35 6.02
N LYS A 463 -4.65 18.07 5.86
CA LYS A 463 -5.26 17.23 4.81
C LYS A 463 -6.76 17.05 5.06
N ARG A 464 -7.18 16.82 6.31
CA ARG A 464 -8.59 16.72 6.67
C ARG A 464 -9.33 18.04 6.45
N GLN A 465 -8.73 19.17 6.82
CA GLN A 465 -9.26 20.50 6.54
C GLN A 465 -9.47 20.70 5.03
N LYS A 466 -8.46 20.36 4.23
CA LYS A 466 -8.56 20.47 2.77
C LYS A 466 -9.63 19.57 2.18
N THR A 467 -9.81 18.38 2.72
CA THR A 467 -10.90 17.47 2.32
C THR A 467 -12.26 18.08 2.62
N LEU A 468 -12.46 18.68 3.81
CA LEU A 468 -13.70 19.39 4.17
C LEU A 468 -13.98 20.55 3.22
N GLU A 469 -12.98 21.34 2.86
CA GLU A 469 -13.12 22.44 1.90
C GLU A 469 -13.59 21.95 0.52
N LEU A 470 -13.04 20.81 0.07
CA LEU A 470 -13.42 20.19 -1.20
C LEU A 470 -14.82 19.57 -1.18
N THR A 471 -15.30 19.13 -0.01
CA THR A 471 -16.60 18.45 0.17
C THR A 471 -17.70 19.37 0.70
N GLY A 472 -17.54 20.68 0.58
CA GLY A 472 -18.55 21.65 0.97
C GLY A 472 -18.75 21.77 2.50
N GLY A 473 -17.73 21.49 3.28
CA GLY A 473 -17.72 21.61 4.75
C GLY A 473 -18.33 20.41 5.48
N VAL A 474 -18.66 19.32 4.78
CA VAL A 474 -19.19 18.09 5.37
C VAL A 474 -18.15 16.97 5.22
N SER A 475 -17.84 16.25 6.29
CA SER A 475 -16.92 15.12 6.24
C SER A 475 -17.44 13.98 5.36
N PRO A 476 -16.60 13.30 4.57
CA PRO A 476 -17.01 12.08 3.87
C PRO A 476 -17.23 10.88 4.81
N LEU A 477 -16.84 10.96 6.07
CA LEU A 477 -17.24 10.02 7.13
C LEU A 477 -18.55 10.46 7.76
N PHE A 478 -19.57 9.61 7.70
CA PHE A 478 -20.85 9.76 8.37
C PHE A 478 -20.93 8.76 9.52
N TYR A 479 -21.00 9.23 10.76
CA TYR A 479 -21.13 8.41 11.94
C TYR A 479 -22.61 8.33 12.33
N ILE A 480 -23.27 7.19 12.07
CA ILE A 480 -24.71 7.07 12.10
C ILE A 480 -25.15 6.12 13.21
N GLY A 481 -25.81 6.68 14.23
CA GLY A 481 -26.47 5.93 15.31
C GLY A 481 -27.80 5.35 14.84
N THR A 482 -27.78 4.11 14.34
CA THR A 482 -28.96 3.42 13.84
C THR A 482 -29.82 2.81 14.96
N LYS A 483 -31.04 2.37 14.63
CA LYS A 483 -32.01 1.79 15.57
C LYS A 483 -32.26 2.69 16.79
N PHE A 484 -32.23 4.00 16.59
CA PHE A 484 -32.28 4.99 17.66
C PHE A 484 -33.63 4.98 18.42
N ASN A 485 -34.67 4.43 17.81
CA ASN A 485 -35.94 4.12 18.50
C ASN A 485 -35.75 3.29 19.78
N MET A 486 -34.75 2.41 19.82
CA MET A 486 -34.43 1.63 21.03
C MET A 486 -33.80 2.50 22.14
N ASP A 487 -33.07 3.56 21.78
CA ASP A 487 -32.49 4.50 22.75
C ASP A 487 -33.56 5.47 23.30
N MET A 488 -34.66 5.68 22.57
CA MET A 488 -35.78 6.50 22.95
C MET A 488 -36.75 5.80 23.94
N GLN A 489 -36.67 4.50 24.09
CA GLN A 489 -37.54 3.75 24.98
C GLN A 489 -37.23 4.04 26.46
N LYS A 490 -38.28 3.97 27.30
CA LYS A 490 -38.13 4.05 28.74
C LYS A 490 -37.48 2.79 29.29
N LYS A 491 -36.32 2.93 29.91
CA LYS A 491 -35.58 1.82 30.54
C LYS A 491 -35.78 1.81 32.05
N THR A 492 -35.48 0.72 32.72
CA THR A 492 -35.61 0.59 34.18
C THR A 492 -34.76 1.60 34.92
N GLU A 493 -33.58 1.91 34.42
CA GLU A 493 -32.61 2.87 34.97
C GLU A 493 -33.15 4.30 34.97
N ASP A 494 -34.14 4.62 34.12
CA ASP A 494 -34.74 5.94 33.98
C ASP A 494 -35.67 6.29 35.15
N ILE A 495 -36.00 5.35 36.03
CA ILE A 495 -36.95 5.51 37.13
C ILE A 495 -36.31 6.14 38.34
N GLU A 496 -35.10 5.73 38.74
CA GLU A 496 -34.43 6.11 39.98
C GLU A 496 -33.60 7.41 39.88
N ASN A 497 -32.93 7.63 38.74
CA ASN A 497 -32.10 8.82 38.54
C ASN A 497 -32.18 9.31 37.09
N ARG A 498 -33.33 9.82 36.74
CA ARG A 498 -33.76 10.06 35.38
C ARG A 498 -32.80 10.85 34.49
N ILE A 499 -32.38 12.04 34.93
CA ILE A 499 -31.54 12.96 34.14
C ILE A 499 -30.13 12.40 33.98
N ASN A 500 -29.55 11.89 35.08
CA ASN A 500 -28.19 11.34 35.04
C ASN A 500 -28.11 10.06 34.21
N ALA A 501 -29.12 9.20 34.29
CA ALA A 501 -29.21 7.99 33.47
C ALA A 501 -29.29 8.32 31.97
N LEU A 502 -30.10 9.30 31.59
CA LEU A 502 -30.23 9.77 30.23
C LEU A 502 -28.91 10.41 29.71
N ASN A 503 -28.27 11.26 30.51
CA ASN A 503 -26.98 11.84 30.15
C ASN A 503 -25.91 10.74 29.99
N GLY A 504 -25.87 9.76 30.87
CA GLY A 504 -24.99 8.61 30.77
C GLY A 504 -25.25 7.78 29.51
N ARG A 505 -26.52 7.63 29.09
CA ARG A 505 -26.92 6.97 27.84
C ARG A 505 -26.35 7.68 26.62
N TRP A 506 -26.48 9.00 26.53
CA TRP A 506 -25.93 9.78 25.42
C TRP A 506 -24.41 9.76 25.38
N GLN A 507 -23.77 9.90 26.54
CA GLN A 507 -22.32 9.76 26.62
C GLN A 507 -21.83 8.37 26.22
N GLN A 508 -22.51 7.32 26.69
CA GLN A 508 -22.21 5.95 26.25
C GLN A 508 -22.37 5.78 24.75
N ARG A 509 -23.45 6.32 24.19
CA ARG A 509 -23.85 6.16 22.80
C ARG A 509 -22.90 6.85 21.81
N PHE A 510 -22.49 8.06 22.09
CA PHE A 510 -21.77 8.92 21.14
C PHE A 510 -20.32 9.17 21.51
N GLU A 511 -19.95 9.17 22.75
CA GLU A 511 -18.55 9.32 23.14
C GLU A 511 -17.85 7.98 23.32
N LYS A 512 -18.37 7.11 24.18
CA LYS A 512 -17.69 5.84 24.48
C LYS A 512 -17.68 4.87 23.28
N VAL A 513 -18.77 4.80 22.52
CA VAL A 513 -18.82 3.99 21.31
C VAL A 513 -17.89 4.54 20.23
N LEU A 514 -17.78 5.88 20.09
CA LEU A 514 -16.82 6.49 19.17
C LEU A 514 -15.38 6.22 19.62
N TYR A 515 -15.09 6.38 20.92
CA TYR A 515 -13.76 6.09 21.45
C TYR A 515 -13.42 4.60 21.44
N HIS A 516 -14.41 3.72 21.45
CA HIS A 516 -14.16 2.29 21.24
C HIS A 516 -13.46 2.04 19.90
N GLN A 517 -13.73 2.87 18.90
CA GLN A 517 -13.04 2.83 17.61
C GLN A 517 -11.56 3.27 17.69
N CYS A 518 -11.11 3.71 18.85
CA CYS A 518 -9.75 4.18 19.12
C CYS A 518 -8.92 3.21 19.96
N PHE A 519 -9.41 1.99 20.24
CA PHE A 519 -8.63 0.99 20.96
C PHE A 519 -7.58 0.32 20.04
N ASN A 520 -6.46 -0.03 20.64
CA ASN A 520 -5.45 -0.86 20.02
C ASN A 520 -5.87 -2.35 20.04
N ALA A 521 -5.14 -3.18 19.30
CA ALA A 521 -5.39 -4.61 19.25
C ALA A 521 -5.26 -5.31 20.63
N ASP A 522 -4.49 -4.75 21.57
CA ASP A 522 -4.33 -5.22 22.95
C ASP A 522 -5.44 -4.75 23.90
N GLY A 523 -6.43 -4.00 23.41
CA GLY A 523 -7.52 -3.47 24.20
C GLY A 523 -7.20 -2.18 24.96
N SER A 524 -6.03 -1.58 24.78
CA SER A 524 -5.67 -0.28 25.36
C SER A 524 -6.25 0.85 24.50
N LEU A 525 -6.57 1.99 25.15
CA LEU A 525 -7.04 3.19 24.44
C LEU A 525 -5.85 3.91 23.78
N ASP A 526 -5.90 4.08 22.48
CA ASP A 526 -4.93 4.86 21.73
C ASP A 526 -5.24 6.35 21.82
N ALA A 527 -4.47 7.05 22.63
CA ALA A 527 -4.64 8.48 22.85
C ALA A 527 -4.46 9.33 21.58
N GLN A 528 -3.67 8.87 20.61
CA GLN A 528 -3.46 9.56 19.33
C GLN A 528 -4.69 9.43 18.43
N LYS A 529 -5.29 8.25 18.36
CA LYS A 529 -6.53 8.04 17.61
C LYS A 529 -7.70 8.85 18.18
N VAL A 530 -7.81 8.92 19.51
CA VAL A 530 -8.80 9.81 20.17
C VAL A 530 -8.57 11.26 19.80
N LYS A 531 -7.32 11.72 19.79
CA LYS A 531 -6.97 13.09 19.38
C LYS A 531 -7.43 13.44 17.97
N ILE A 532 -7.45 12.47 17.04
CA ILE A 532 -7.94 12.69 15.68
C ILE A 532 -9.39 13.17 15.70
N PHE A 533 -10.27 12.54 16.47
CA PHE A 533 -11.68 12.95 16.58
C PHE A 533 -11.88 14.25 17.36
N LEU A 534 -11.00 14.55 18.32
CA LEU A 534 -11.05 15.79 19.10
C LEU A 534 -10.43 16.99 18.37
N ASN A 535 -9.48 16.75 17.46
CA ASN A 535 -8.80 17.75 16.66
C ASN A 535 -8.93 17.38 15.18
N TRP A 536 -10.16 17.43 14.65
CA TRP A 536 -10.45 17.04 13.28
C TRP A 536 -9.87 18.02 12.27
N THR A 537 -10.00 19.32 12.56
CA THR A 537 -9.52 20.39 11.71
C THR A 537 -8.34 21.14 12.31
N ARG A 538 -7.64 21.92 11.50
CA ARG A 538 -6.54 22.79 11.93
C ARG A 538 -6.99 23.88 12.93
N THR A 539 -8.27 24.25 12.90
CA THR A 539 -8.87 25.20 13.84
C THR A 539 -9.18 24.58 15.20
N GLY A 540 -8.89 23.31 15.41
CA GLY A 540 -9.13 22.58 16.66
C GLY A 540 -10.59 22.16 16.85
N GLU A 541 -11.37 22.13 15.77
CA GLU A 541 -12.74 21.63 15.82
C GLU A 541 -12.76 20.11 15.93
N CYS A 542 -13.71 19.60 16.74
CA CYS A 542 -13.93 18.16 16.81
C CYS A 542 -14.59 17.62 15.55
N PHE A 543 -14.47 16.32 15.32
CA PHE A 543 -15.34 15.62 14.37
C PHE A 543 -16.80 15.82 14.78
N ASN A 544 -17.63 16.33 13.89
CA ASN A 544 -19.01 16.71 14.17
C ASN A 544 -20.05 16.20 13.15
N ASN A 545 -19.67 15.19 12.35
CA ASN A 545 -20.52 14.64 11.31
C ASN A 545 -21.25 13.38 11.78
N SER A 546 -21.91 13.48 12.96
CA SER A 546 -22.70 12.41 13.57
C SER A 546 -24.18 12.61 13.33
N TYR A 547 -24.91 11.52 13.19
CA TYR A 547 -26.34 11.46 12.87
C TYR A 547 -27.04 10.38 13.67
N ILE A 548 -28.36 10.48 13.79
CA ILE A 548 -29.23 9.47 14.37
C ILE A 548 -30.29 9.03 13.37
N LEU A 549 -30.58 7.74 13.36
CA LEU A 549 -31.54 7.12 12.44
C LEU A 549 -32.47 6.19 13.20
N ARG A 550 -33.76 6.52 13.18
CA ARG A 550 -34.83 5.72 13.75
C ARG A 550 -35.32 4.70 12.72
N ASP A 551 -35.63 3.50 13.17
CA ASP A 551 -36.16 2.45 12.32
C ASP A 551 -37.66 2.33 12.58
N PHE A 552 -38.49 2.95 11.76
CA PHE A 552 -39.96 2.92 11.93
C PHE A 552 -40.68 2.15 10.82
N LYS A 553 -40.06 1.90 9.71
CA LYS A 553 -40.67 1.24 8.56
C LYS A 553 -40.65 -0.27 8.66
N PHE A 554 -39.75 -0.84 9.45
CA PHE A 554 -39.67 -2.26 9.67
C PHE A 554 -40.52 -2.65 10.89
N SER A 555 -41.38 -3.61 10.74
CA SER A 555 -42.31 -4.11 11.74
C SER A 555 -41.61 -4.85 12.87
N GLY A 556 -41.05 -4.12 13.82
CA GLY A 556 -40.57 -4.63 15.08
C GLY A 556 -41.73 -4.74 16.11
N PRO A 557 -41.48 -5.31 17.31
CA PRO A 557 -42.41 -5.27 18.42
C PRO A 557 -42.84 -3.82 18.73
N LEU A 558 -44.10 -3.63 19.14
CA LEU A 558 -44.62 -2.28 19.45
C LEU A 558 -43.76 -1.54 20.48
N ALA A 559 -43.18 -2.25 21.44
CA ALA A 559 -42.26 -1.69 22.44
C ALA A 559 -40.98 -1.02 21.87
N SER A 560 -40.61 -1.29 20.65
CA SER A 560 -39.46 -0.68 19.98
C SER A 560 -39.83 0.46 19.01
N LYS A 561 -41.10 0.82 18.92
CA LYS A 561 -41.59 1.93 18.11
C LYS A 561 -41.74 3.19 18.95
N LEU A 562 -41.54 4.36 18.36
CA LEU A 562 -41.79 5.65 19.03
C LEU A 562 -43.27 6.01 19.00
N TYR A 563 -43.95 5.64 17.91
CA TYR A 563 -45.38 5.83 17.71
C TYR A 563 -46.09 4.49 17.48
N GLU A 564 -47.34 4.34 17.95
CA GLU A 564 -48.11 3.09 17.81
C GLU A 564 -48.33 2.74 16.34
N ASP A 565 -48.69 3.75 15.54
CA ASP A 565 -48.84 3.62 14.09
C ASP A 565 -48.26 4.84 13.38
N GLU A 566 -47.19 4.61 12.61
CA GLU A 566 -46.52 5.67 11.84
C GLU A 566 -47.32 6.09 10.58
N ASN A 567 -48.37 5.35 10.19
CA ASN A 567 -49.10 5.59 8.95
C ASN A 567 -50.40 6.35 9.16
N THR A 568 -50.83 6.60 10.40
CA THR A 568 -52.07 7.28 10.70
C THR A 568 -51.88 8.73 11.10
N PRO A 569 -52.80 9.67 10.75
CA PRO A 569 -52.72 11.04 11.14
C PRO A 569 -52.83 11.30 12.64
N MET A 570 -53.54 10.43 13.38
CA MET A 570 -53.67 10.50 14.85
C MET A 570 -52.70 9.47 15.47
N ARG A 571 -51.50 9.97 15.80
CA ARG A 571 -50.41 9.12 16.30
C ARG A 571 -50.25 9.29 17.79
N THR A 572 -50.30 8.19 18.51
CA THR A 572 -50.03 8.13 19.94
C THR A 572 -48.60 7.70 20.15
N MET A 573 -47.85 8.46 20.94
CA MET A 573 -46.53 8.06 21.39
C MET A 573 -46.60 6.80 22.26
N THR A 574 -45.67 5.90 22.09
CA THR A 574 -45.54 4.69 22.92
C THR A 574 -44.89 4.99 24.27
N ILE A 575 -44.29 6.16 24.43
CA ILE A 575 -43.63 6.64 25.65
C ILE A 575 -44.38 7.86 26.22
N PRO A 576 -44.31 8.13 27.56
CA PRO A 576 -44.89 9.31 28.14
C PRO A 576 -44.30 10.60 27.60
N GLN A 577 -45.12 11.62 27.40
CA GLN A 577 -44.66 12.91 26.85
C GLN A 577 -43.55 13.55 27.70
N GLU A 578 -43.67 13.50 29.03
CA GLU A 578 -42.62 13.97 29.93
C GLU A 578 -41.29 13.25 29.77
N HIS A 579 -41.32 11.93 29.49
CA HIS A 579 -40.10 11.18 29.22
C HIS A 579 -39.49 11.60 27.90
N TYR A 580 -40.30 11.80 26.85
CA TYR A 580 -39.85 12.30 25.56
C TYR A 580 -39.16 13.67 25.67
N GLU A 581 -39.77 14.61 26.43
CA GLU A 581 -39.19 15.93 26.64
C GLU A 581 -37.84 15.87 27.38
N ASN A 582 -37.73 15.02 28.41
CA ASN A 582 -36.45 14.77 29.08
C ASN A 582 -35.39 14.12 28.20
N LEU A 583 -35.79 13.16 27.33
CA LEU A 583 -34.89 12.61 26.35
C LEU A 583 -34.33 13.70 25.42
N ARG A 584 -35.22 14.54 24.86
CA ARG A 584 -34.85 15.66 23.99
C ARG A 584 -33.94 16.66 24.69
N GLU A 585 -34.33 17.16 25.84
CA GLU A 585 -33.56 18.14 26.60
C GLU A 585 -32.14 17.59 26.98
N THR A 586 -32.10 16.35 27.48
CA THR A 586 -30.80 15.74 27.85
C THR A 586 -29.95 15.47 26.66
N PHE A 587 -30.52 15.08 25.51
CA PHE A 587 -29.74 14.88 24.27
C PHE A 587 -29.11 16.17 23.77
N ILE A 588 -29.92 17.22 23.61
CA ILE A 588 -29.45 18.49 23.04
C ILE A 588 -28.38 19.15 23.94
N HIS A 589 -28.49 19.01 25.26
CA HIS A 589 -27.57 19.64 26.20
C HIS A 589 -26.37 18.76 26.58
N ASN A 590 -26.35 17.50 26.21
CA ASN A 590 -25.23 16.58 26.50
C ASN A 590 -23.94 17.02 25.85
N ASP A 591 -22.83 17.01 26.59
CA ASP A 591 -21.52 17.48 26.12
C ASP A 591 -20.98 16.63 24.97
N ALA A 592 -21.17 15.30 24.99
CA ALA A 592 -20.76 14.42 23.88
C ALA A 592 -21.55 14.71 22.61
N VAL A 593 -22.87 14.93 22.73
CA VAL A 593 -23.72 15.29 21.59
C VAL A 593 -23.33 16.65 21.02
N LYS A 594 -23.15 17.66 21.85
CA LYS A 594 -22.69 19.00 21.40
C LYS A 594 -21.34 18.96 20.70
N ARG A 595 -20.47 18.04 21.10
CA ARG A 595 -19.13 17.89 20.52
C ARG A 595 -19.16 17.22 19.14
N PHE A 596 -19.95 16.16 18.99
CA PHE A 596 -19.91 15.30 17.81
C PHE A 596 -21.05 15.50 16.80
N PHE A 597 -22.00 16.39 17.10
CA PHE A 597 -23.09 16.76 16.19
C PHE A 597 -22.98 18.22 15.77
N SER A 598 -23.11 18.49 14.48
CA SER A 598 -23.13 19.86 13.96
C SER A 598 -24.40 20.63 14.45
N PHE A 599 -25.55 19.96 14.49
CA PHE A 599 -26.84 20.50 14.84
C PHE A 599 -27.63 19.48 15.68
N PRO A 600 -27.39 19.39 17.00
CA PRO A 600 -28.05 18.44 17.89
C PRO A 600 -29.58 18.52 17.85
N GLU A 601 -30.10 19.76 17.93
CA GLU A 601 -31.54 20.01 17.93
C GLU A 601 -32.19 19.53 16.64
N LEU A 602 -31.63 19.90 15.49
CA LEU A 602 -32.11 19.44 14.18
C LEU A 602 -32.04 17.91 14.07
N SER A 603 -30.94 17.30 14.50
CA SER A 603 -30.77 15.85 14.44
C SER A 603 -31.87 15.12 15.23
N TRP A 604 -32.22 15.63 16.44
CA TRP A 604 -33.28 15.06 17.24
C TRP A 604 -34.64 15.28 16.60
N ASP A 605 -34.98 16.51 16.26
CA ASP A 605 -36.30 16.88 15.76
C ASP A 605 -36.62 16.17 14.42
N VAL A 606 -35.64 16.02 13.55
CA VAL A 606 -35.79 15.24 12.32
C VAL A 606 -35.98 13.75 12.60
N CYS A 607 -35.21 13.17 13.49
CA CYS A 607 -35.28 11.75 13.81
C CYS A 607 -36.57 11.39 14.56
N ALA A 608 -37.02 12.23 15.47
CA ALA A 608 -38.16 11.99 16.35
C ALA A 608 -39.51 12.48 15.80
N SER A 609 -39.52 13.24 14.71
CA SER A 609 -40.76 13.69 14.11
C SER A 609 -41.59 12.58 13.50
N VAL A 610 -42.87 12.80 13.43
CA VAL A 610 -43.81 11.99 12.67
C VAL A 610 -43.41 12.04 11.19
N ASP A 611 -43.54 11.05 10.39
CA ASP A 611 -43.16 10.99 8.95
C ASP A 611 -41.66 11.08 8.67
N ASN A 612 -40.80 11.17 9.66
CA ASN A 612 -39.38 11.27 9.47
C ASN A 612 -38.61 10.40 10.47
N ASP A 613 -37.58 9.75 9.99
CA ASP A 613 -36.72 8.84 10.79
C ASP A 613 -35.29 9.34 10.93
N GLY A 614 -34.98 10.52 10.38
CA GLY A 614 -33.63 11.07 10.29
C GLY A 614 -32.96 10.78 8.94
N ALA A 615 -33.46 9.83 8.14
CA ALA A 615 -32.84 9.47 6.87
C ALA A 615 -32.77 10.65 5.88
N GLN A 616 -33.82 11.46 5.80
CA GLN A 616 -33.85 12.63 4.90
C GLN A 616 -32.78 13.66 5.24
N TYR A 617 -32.47 13.85 6.51
CA TYR A 617 -31.40 14.75 6.93
C TYR A 617 -30.03 14.17 6.53
N ILE A 618 -29.79 12.90 6.78
CA ILE A 618 -28.58 12.19 6.36
C ILE A 618 -28.41 12.31 4.84
N ILE A 619 -29.44 11.99 4.06
CA ILE A 619 -29.39 12.06 2.58
C ILE A 619 -29.07 13.48 2.10
N SER A 620 -29.60 14.51 2.74
CA SER A 620 -29.33 15.89 2.33
C SER A 620 -27.88 16.33 2.59
N GLN A 621 -27.27 15.86 3.68
CA GLN A 621 -25.86 16.11 3.95
C GLN A 621 -24.97 15.27 3.03
N LEU A 622 -25.37 14.02 2.80
CA LEU A 622 -24.73 13.13 1.86
C LEU A 622 -24.68 13.71 0.44
N ALA A 623 -25.77 14.35 0.00
CA ALA A 623 -25.84 14.99 -1.31
C ALA A 623 -24.78 16.09 -1.51
N LYS A 624 -24.45 16.85 -0.46
CA LYS A 624 -23.41 17.88 -0.53
C LYS A 624 -22.04 17.26 -0.83
N VAL A 625 -21.71 16.19 -0.12
CA VAL A 625 -20.44 15.47 -0.32
C VAL A 625 -20.43 14.76 -1.68
N ALA A 626 -21.52 14.07 -2.02
CA ALA A 626 -21.66 13.31 -3.25
C ALA A 626 -21.49 14.18 -4.50
N ALA A 627 -22.02 15.42 -4.48
CA ALA A 627 -21.88 16.36 -5.58
C ALA A 627 -20.44 16.81 -5.85
N CYS A 628 -19.57 16.75 -4.85
CA CYS A 628 -18.17 17.16 -4.96
C CYS A 628 -17.22 15.99 -5.17
N MET A 629 -17.70 14.75 -4.96
CA MET A 629 -16.85 13.57 -4.82
C MET A 629 -16.05 13.23 -6.09
N GLY A 630 -16.63 13.43 -7.27
CA GLY A 630 -15.92 13.21 -8.54
C GLY A 630 -14.66 14.08 -8.64
N LYS A 631 -14.78 15.36 -8.33
CA LYS A 631 -13.65 16.31 -8.35
C LYS A 631 -12.61 15.98 -7.27
N THR A 632 -13.07 15.66 -6.07
CA THR A 632 -12.18 15.31 -4.94
C THR A 632 -11.35 14.08 -5.26
N ARG A 633 -11.98 13.03 -5.82
CA ARG A 633 -11.28 11.81 -6.26
C ARG A 633 -10.31 12.09 -7.40
N ASP A 634 -10.68 12.89 -8.38
CA ASP A 634 -9.79 13.26 -9.49
C ASP A 634 -8.54 14.01 -9.00
N GLU A 635 -8.67 14.88 -8.00
CA GLU A 635 -7.54 15.57 -7.37
C GLU A 635 -6.61 14.60 -6.63
N GLN A 636 -7.18 13.63 -5.90
CA GLN A 636 -6.41 12.59 -5.22
C GLN A 636 -5.64 11.72 -6.23
N PHE A 637 -6.31 11.29 -7.30
CA PHE A 637 -5.70 10.49 -8.36
C PHE A 637 -4.58 11.24 -9.08
N LYS A 638 -4.73 12.52 -9.35
CA LYS A 638 -3.67 13.35 -9.94
C LYS A 638 -2.42 13.36 -9.06
N ARG A 639 -2.57 13.54 -7.74
CA ARG A 639 -1.43 13.55 -6.81
C ARG A 639 -0.71 12.21 -6.78
N LEU A 640 -1.46 11.10 -6.70
CA LEU A 640 -0.88 9.76 -6.71
C LEU A 640 -0.17 9.46 -8.03
N LEU A 641 -0.76 9.87 -9.15
CA LEU A 641 -0.16 9.75 -10.47
C LEU A 641 1.15 10.55 -10.58
N GLN A 642 1.16 11.78 -10.09
CA GLN A 642 2.36 12.63 -10.06
C GLN A 642 3.44 12.03 -9.17
N SER A 643 3.07 11.55 -7.98
CA SER A 643 4.02 10.89 -7.06
C SER A 643 4.65 9.65 -7.70
N SER A 644 3.83 8.80 -8.33
CA SER A 644 4.32 7.61 -9.04
C SER A 644 5.21 7.96 -10.23
N ALA A 645 4.81 8.95 -11.04
CA ALA A 645 5.61 9.43 -12.17
C ALA A 645 6.98 9.95 -11.73
N LEU A 646 7.03 10.70 -10.60
CA LEU A 646 8.28 11.20 -10.03
C LEU A 646 9.21 10.05 -9.60
N LYS A 647 8.66 9.00 -8.98
CA LYS A 647 9.44 7.83 -8.56
C LYS A 647 10.00 7.07 -9.77
N VAL A 648 9.17 6.80 -10.77
CA VAL A 648 9.62 6.16 -12.01
C VAL A 648 10.70 6.99 -12.69
N LYS A 649 10.49 8.28 -12.79
CA LYS A 649 11.45 9.23 -13.37
C LYS A 649 12.77 9.22 -12.62
N SER A 650 12.74 9.25 -11.29
CA SER A 650 13.94 9.21 -10.45
C SER A 650 14.75 7.93 -10.65
N VAL A 651 14.07 6.77 -10.81
CA VAL A 651 14.76 5.50 -11.12
C VAL A 651 15.44 5.57 -12.47
N MET A 652 14.77 6.11 -13.50
CA MET A 652 15.30 6.15 -14.87
C MET A 652 16.35 7.24 -15.05
N GLU A 653 16.22 8.40 -14.40
CA GLU A 653 17.22 9.47 -14.40
C GLU A 653 18.57 9.01 -13.86
N GLY A 654 18.59 8.02 -12.95
CA GLY A 654 19.83 7.44 -12.43
C GLY A 654 20.69 6.75 -13.51
N TYR A 655 20.09 6.36 -14.64
CA TYR A 655 20.80 5.76 -15.77
C TYR A 655 21.12 6.74 -16.89
N PHE A 656 20.50 7.92 -16.88
CA PHE A 656 20.71 8.90 -17.95
C PHE A 656 22.02 9.65 -17.77
N VAL A 657 22.86 9.62 -18.79
CA VAL A 657 24.10 10.38 -18.83
C VAL A 657 23.90 11.62 -19.67
N SER A 658 23.91 12.79 -19.02
CA SER A 658 23.94 14.05 -19.75
C SER A 658 25.33 14.30 -20.32
N THR A 659 25.40 14.75 -21.55
CA THR A 659 26.66 15.16 -22.20
C THR A 659 27.01 16.60 -21.92
N ASP A 660 26.12 17.37 -21.35
CA ASP A 660 26.31 18.77 -20.99
C ASP A 660 26.86 18.87 -19.55
N LEU A 661 28.14 19.18 -19.43
CA LEU A 661 28.84 19.30 -18.16
C LEU A 661 28.21 20.33 -17.22
N ASP A 662 27.68 21.43 -17.76
CA ASP A 662 27.02 22.45 -16.95
C ASP A 662 25.67 21.95 -16.44
N GLN A 663 24.91 21.19 -17.24
CA GLN A 663 23.67 20.58 -16.80
C GLN A 663 23.91 19.48 -15.76
N LEU A 664 24.95 18.67 -15.93
CA LEU A 664 25.38 17.66 -14.94
C LEU A 664 25.76 18.31 -13.62
N LEU A 665 26.56 19.36 -13.66
CA LEU A 665 26.94 20.10 -12.49
C LEU A 665 25.73 20.69 -11.75
N GLN A 666 24.81 21.30 -12.49
CA GLN A 666 23.59 21.86 -11.92
C GLN A 666 22.65 20.77 -11.38
N ALA A 667 22.61 19.60 -11.99
CA ALA A 667 21.86 18.45 -11.49
C ALA A 667 22.42 17.95 -10.16
N ASN A 668 23.76 17.78 -10.06
CA ASN A 668 24.43 17.37 -8.83
C ASN A 668 24.25 18.39 -7.69
N ILE A 669 24.37 19.68 -8.00
CA ILE A 669 24.11 20.75 -7.03
C ILE A 669 22.65 20.71 -6.53
N ARG A 670 21.68 20.45 -7.41
CA ARG A 670 20.27 20.31 -7.03
C ARG A 670 20.03 19.10 -6.13
N LYS A 671 20.66 17.96 -6.44
CA LYS A 671 20.63 16.77 -5.59
C LYS A 671 21.16 17.07 -4.18
N ALA A 672 22.38 17.63 -4.10
CA ALA A 672 23.01 17.99 -2.82
C ALA A 672 22.13 18.96 -2.00
N ARG A 673 21.53 19.97 -2.65
CA ARG A 673 20.60 20.89 -1.98
C ARG A 673 19.33 20.19 -1.46
N LYS A 674 18.80 19.21 -2.21
CA LYS A 674 17.64 18.45 -1.80
C LYS A 674 17.94 17.59 -0.57
N ILE A 675 19.06 16.88 -0.59
CA ILE A 675 19.54 16.07 0.54
C ILE A 675 19.79 16.96 1.76
N SER A 676 20.50 18.08 1.59
CA SER A 676 20.81 19.00 2.68
C SER A 676 19.56 19.60 3.34
N ARG A 677 18.53 19.93 2.57
CA ARG A 677 17.26 20.45 3.12
C ARG A 677 16.52 19.40 3.94
N GLU A 678 16.44 18.19 3.41
CA GLU A 678 15.77 17.09 4.09
C GLU A 678 16.49 16.71 5.37
N MET A 679 17.84 16.65 5.30
CA MET A 679 18.69 16.42 6.47
C MET A 679 18.48 17.49 7.55
N ALA A 680 18.47 18.77 7.16
CA ALA A 680 18.23 19.85 8.10
C ALA A 680 16.83 19.80 8.73
N PHE A 681 15.81 19.44 7.95
CA PHE A 681 14.45 19.29 8.46
C PHE A 681 14.34 18.17 9.48
N THR A 682 14.89 17.00 9.17
CA THR A 682 14.85 15.82 10.04
C THR A 682 15.68 16.06 11.31
N CYS A 683 16.87 16.64 11.22
CA CYS A 683 17.70 16.95 12.39
C CYS A 683 17.09 18.02 13.32
N ASN A 684 16.23 18.89 12.80
CA ASN A 684 15.49 19.83 13.65
C ASN A 684 14.38 19.16 14.46
N SER A 685 13.85 18.05 13.98
CA SER A 685 12.83 17.27 14.70
C SER A 685 13.44 16.19 15.59
N ASP A 686 14.58 15.63 15.21
CA ASP A 686 15.34 14.63 15.96
C ASP A 686 16.84 14.99 16.02
N ASN A 687 17.26 15.49 17.16
CA ASN A 687 18.65 15.92 17.39
C ASN A 687 19.68 14.78 17.35
N TYR A 688 19.25 13.54 17.46
CA TYR A 688 20.14 12.37 17.43
C TYR A 688 20.27 11.75 16.04
N TYR A 689 19.40 12.11 15.11
CA TYR A 689 19.29 11.50 13.78
C TYR A 689 20.61 11.48 13.01
N PHE A 690 21.29 12.64 12.91
CA PHE A 690 22.54 12.75 12.18
C PHE A 690 23.65 11.84 12.76
N GLY A 691 23.79 11.80 14.08
CA GLY A 691 24.76 10.92 14.74
C GLY A 691 24.47 9.45 14.52
N HIS A 692 23.21 9.05 14.60
CA HIS A 692 22.77 7.66 14.34
C HIS A 692 23.00 7.28 12.87
N LEU A 693 22.67 8.16 11.93
CA LEU A 693 22.92 7.94 10.51
C LEU A 693 24.40 7.76 10.21
N LEU A 694 25.27 8.67 10.72
CA LEU A 694 26.71 8.54 10.52
C LEU A 694 27.26 7.23 11.10
N GLN A 695 26.81 6.84 12.29
CA GLN A 695 27.20 5.57 12.92
C GLN A 695 26.74 4.38 12.08
N ALA A 696 25.55 4.43 11.54
CA ALA A 696 25.01 3.36 10.71
C ALA A 696 25.67 3.26 9.32
N LEU A 697 26.15 4.38 8.76
CA LEU A 697 26.94 4.39 7.51
C LEU A 697 28.34 3.81 7.70
N GLN A 698 28.91 3.87 8.92
CA GLN A 698 30.23 3.33 9.25
C GLN A 698 30.23 1.81 9.32
N LEU A 699 31.37 1.20 9.08
CA LEU A 699 31.55 -0.24 9.22
C LEU A 699 32.34 -0.56 10.51
N THR A 700 31.82 -1.47 11.32
CA THR A 700 32.52 -1.87 12.54
C THR A 700 33.64 -2.86 12.26
N GLU A 701 34.71 -2.79 13.06
CA GLU A 701 35.83 -3.75 13.02
C GLU A 701 35.35 -5.22 13.10
N THR A 702 34.33 -5.47 13.91
CA THR A 702 33.77 -6.82 14.07
C THR A 702 33.18 -7.36 12.77
N VAL A 703 32.49 -6.51 11.99
CA VAL A 703 31.92 -6.91 10.69
C VAL A 703 33.05 -7.13 9.69
N CYS A 704 34.05 -6.23 9.64
CA CYS A 704 35.23 -6.41 8.82
C CYS A 704 35.97 -7.71 9.15
N TYR A 705 36.20 -7.98 10.44
CA TYR A 705 36.87 -9.20 10.91
C TYR A 705 36.14 -10.47 10.41
N ARG A 706 34.81 -10.54 10.59
CA ARG A 706 34.02 -11.69 10.16
C ARG A 706 34.11 -11.92 8.65
N GLU A 707 34.04 -10.85 7.87
CA GLU A 707 34.12 -10.92 6.43
C GLU A 707 35.53 -11.32 5.96
N ILE A 708 36.59 -10.71 6.52
CA ILE A 708 37.97 -11.08 6.25
C ILE A 708 38.19 -12.56 6.59
N HIS A 709 37.74 -13.01 7.75
CA HIS A 709 37.87 -14.41 8.17
C HIS A 709 37.15 -15.35 7.21
N ALA A 710 35.95 -15.03 6.77
CA ALA A 710 35.20 -15.82 5.79
C ALA A 710 35.95 -15.89 4.44
N VAL A 711 36.44 -14.76 3.96
CA VAL A 711 37.21 -14.68 2.70
C VAL A 711 38.53 -15.45 2.81
N MET A 712 39.24 -15.36 3.94
CA MET A 712 40.50 -16.08 4.18
C MET A 712 40.32 -17.59 4.22
N GLN A 713 39.17 -18.09 4.65
CA GLN A 713 38.82 -19.52 4.61
C GLN A 713 38.21 -19.94 3.25
N GLY A 714 37.88 -18.99 2.39
CA GLY A 714 37.24 -19.22 1.09
C GLY A 714 38.14 -19.92 0.08
N PRO A 715 37.54 -20.55 -0.95
CA PRO A 715 38.29 -21.24 -2.00
C PRO A 715 39.11 -20.28 -2.89
N GLU A 716 38.77 -19.02 -2.97
CA GLU A 716 39.46 -18.05 -3.85
C GLU A 716 40.88 -17.74 -3.35
N ILE A 717 41.06 -17.61 -2.05
CA ILE A 717 42.40 -17.40 -1.43
C ILE A 717 43.10 -18.73 -1.24
N ASN A 718 42.37 -19.78 -0.96
CA ASN A 718 42.91 -21.12 -0.76
C ASN A 718 43.06 -21.91 -2.04
N SER A 719 42.58 -21.42 -3.20
CA SER A 719 42.80 -22.06 -4.48
C SER A 719 44.32 -22.17 -4.72
N LYS A 720 44.74 -23.41 -4.82
CA LYS A 720 46.17 -23.71 -4.96
C LYS A 720 46.75 -22.94 -6.15
N VAL A 721 47.88 -22.33 -5.94
CA VAL A 721 48.70 -21.58 -6.90
C VAL A 721 48.84 -22.25 -8.30
N ASN A 722 48.33 -23.47 -8.47
CA ASN A 722 48.47 -24.29 -9.67
C ASN A 722 47.37 -24.08 -10.73
N ASP A 723 46.20 -23.51 -10.42
CA ASP A 723 45.09 -23.52 -11.42
C ASP A 723 45.28 -22.52 -12.57
N PHE A 724 46.11 -21.49 -12.41
CA PHE A 724 46.39 -20.52 -13.46
C PHE A 724 47.84 -20.62 -14.03
N LYS A 725 48.64 -21.46 -13.46
CA LYS A 725 50.04 -21.61 -13.89
C LYS A 725 50.16 -22.04 -15.36
N ASP A 726 49.28 -22.90 -15.85
CA ASP A 726 49.29 -23.34 -17.23
C ASP A 726 48.87 -22.21 -18.19
N TYR A 727 47.96 -21.32 -17.79
CA TYR A 727 47.59 -20.16 -18.59
C TYR A 727 48.74 -19.17 -18.74
N GLU A 728 49.47 -18.87 -17.64
CA GLU A 728 50.64 -18.00 -17.69
C GLU A 728 51.80 -18.62 -18.48
N ILE A 729 52.05 -19.90 -18.31
CA ILE A 729 53.07 -20.64 -19.07
C ILE A 729 52.76 -20.57 -20.58
N ILE A 730 51.53 -20.83 -20.97
CA ILE A 730 51.14 -20.80 -22.39
C ILE A 730 51.32 -19.38 -22.96
N ARG A 731 50.84 -18.35 -22.29
CA ARG A 731 50.98 -16.96 -22.75
C ARG A 731 52.43 -16.50 -22.77
N ASN A 732 53.20 -16.80 -21.75
CA ASN A 732 54.63 -16.45 -21.70
C ASN A 732 55.42 -17.17 -22.79
N ASN A 733 55.08 -18.41 -23.12
CA ASN A 733 55.70 -19.13 -24.26
C ASN A 733 55.33 -18.49 -25.59
N CYS A 734 54.05 -18.10 -25.78
CA CYS A 734 53.61 -17.37 -26.96
C CYS A 734 54.41 -16.04 -27.11
N LYS A 735 54.50 -15.26 -26.01
CA LYS A 735 55.24 -14.01 -26.02
C LYS A 735 56.75 -14.17 -26.30
N LYS A 736 57.39 -15.21 -25.71
CA LYS A 736 58.82 -15.54 -25.94
C LYS A 736 59.08 -16.00 -27.36
N SER A 737 58.10 -16.62 -27.99
CA SER A 737 58.21 -17.09 -29.39
C SER A 737 57.86 -16.00 -30.42
N GLY A 738 57.55 -14.78 -29.98
CA GLY A 738 57.16 -13.65 -30.84
C GLY A 738 55.74 -13.67 -31.34
N TYR A 739 54.88 -14.55 -30.77
CA TYR A 739 53.48 -14.64 -31.08
C TYR A 739 52.59 -14.31 -29.87
N ALA A 740 52.69 -13.07 -29.37
CA ALA A 740 51.95 -12.66 -28.19
C ALA A 740 50.45 -12.67 -28.45
N ILE A 741 49.69 -13.46 -27.67
CA ILE A 741 48.22 -13.56 -27.77
C ILE A 741 47.54 -12.21 -27.52
N GLU A 742 48.12 -11.36 -26.69
CA GLU A 742 47.64 -10.00 -26.37
C GLU A 742 47.70 -9.04 -27.55
N GLU A 743 48.57 -9.28 -28.51
CA GLU A 743 48.75 -8.43 -29.69
C GLU A 743 47.88 -8.90 -30.89
N ALA A 744 47.29 -10.06 -30.80
CA ALA A 744 46.44 -10.64 -31.83
C ALA A 744 45.04 -9.98 -31.82
N ARG A 745 44.61 -9.48 -32.99
CA ARG A 745 43.36 -8.70 -33.13
C ARG A 745 42.10 -9.55 -33.27
N THR A 746 42.21 -10.76 -33.81
CA THR A 746 41.09 -11.66 -34.05
C THR A 746 41.25 -12.97 -33.29
N THR A 747 40.14 -13.69 -33.07
CA THR A 747 40.16 -15.02 -32.43
C THR A 747 41.02 -16.00 -33.26
N ASP A 748 40.98 -15.90 -34.57
CA ASP A 748 41.77 -16.78 -35.46
C ASP A 748 43.24 -16.46 -35.37
N ASP A 749 43.65 -15.19 -35.24
CA ASP A 749 45.04 -14.80 -34.98
C ASP A 749 45.53 -15.34 -33.63
N LYS A 750 44.70 -15.35 -32.60
CA LYS A 750 45.04 -15.93 -31.29
C LYS A 750 45.27 -17.44 -31.38
N TRP A 751 44.50 -18.15 -32.19
CA TRP A 751 44.70 -19.54 -32.47
C TRP A 751 46.02 -19.78 -33.25
N LEU A 752 46.30 -18.92 -34.21
CA LEU A 752 47.58 -19.00 -34.97
C LEU A 752 48.79 -18.77 -34.05
N CYS A 753 48.70 -17.88 -33.09
CA CYS A 753 49.73 -17.68 -32.07
C CYS A 753 50.00 -18.96 -31.28
N LEU A 754 48.99 -19.70 -30.87
CA LEU A 754 49.13 -20.98 -30.18
C LEU A 754 49.74 -22.06 -31.08
N ILE A 755 49.21 -22.22 -32.30
CA ILE A 755 49.65 -23.20 -33.29
C ILE A 755 51.13 -23.01 -33.60
N ASN A 756 51.52 -21.78 -33.91
CA ASN A 756 52.91 -21.47 -34.27
C ASN A 756 53.86 -21.60 -33.09
N THR A 757 53.42 -21.27 -31.87
CA THR A 757 54.27 -21.33 -30.67
C THR A 757 54.56 -22.77 -30.27
N PHE A 758 53.56 -23.64 -30.32
CA PHE A 758 53.68 -25.01 -29.81
C PHE A 758 53.81 -26.06 -30.93
N GLY A 759 53.78 -25.59 -32.22
CA GLY A 759 53.99 -26.47 -33.39
C GLY A 759 52.84 -27.44 -33.63
N PHE A 760 51.61 -27.07 -33.32
CA PHE A 760 50.42 -27.87 -33.59
C PHE A 760 50.17 -27.93 -35.11
N ILE A 761 49.64 -29.05 -35.60
CA ILE A 761 49.31 -29.23 -37.01
C ILE A 761 47.95 -28.59 -37.35
N SER A 762 47.02 -28.54 -36.40
CA SER A 762 45.70 -28.01 -36.61
C SER A 762 45.16 -27.35 -35.36
N ARG A 763 44.03 -26.59 -35.50
CA ARG A 763 43.31 -25.96 -34.39
C ARG A 763 42.73 -27.02 -33.46
N GLU A 764 42.24 -28.12 -33.99
CA GLU A 764 41.68 -29.24 -33.22
C GLU A 764 42.73 -29.84 -32.27
N GLU A 765 43.97 -29.98 -32.73
CA GLU A 765 45.10 -30.47 -31.90
C GLU A 765 45.43 -29.49 -30.76
N ALA A 766 45.35 -28.17 -31.04
CA ALA A 766 45.56 -27.13 -30.04
C ALA A 766 44.41 -27.13 -29.01
N GLU A 767 43.18 -27.33 -29.45
CA GLU A 767 41.98 -27.42 -28.53
C GLU A 767 42.10 -28.65 -27.64
N GLU A 768 42.47 -29.82 -28.17
CA GLU A 768 42.69 -31.06 -27.40
C GLU A 768 43.81 -30.88 -26.36
N TYR A 769 44.88 -30.16 -26.72
CA TYR A 769 45.95 -29.83 -25.78
C TYR A 769 45.45 -28.96 -24.62
N LEU A 770 44.67 -27.90 -24.91
CA LEU A 770 44.10 -27.00 -23.89
C LEU A 770 43.12 -27.73 -22.98
N ILE A 771 42.24 -28.56 -23.54
CA ILE A 771 41.34 -29.43 -22.78
C ILE A 771 42.08 -30.34 -21.82
N ARG A 772 43.13 -31.00 -22.32
CA ARG A 772 43.98 -31.88 -21.50
C ARG A 772 44.69 -31.13 -20.38
N LYS A 773 45.03 -29.86 -20.62
CA LYS A 773 45.61 -28.97 -19.63
C LYS A 773 44.57 -28.30 -18.71
N LYS A 774 43.30 -28.56 -18.93
CA LYS A 774 42.16 -27.90 -18.25
C LYS A 774 42.19 -26.37 -18.38
N VAL A 775 42.66 -25.89 -19.52
CA VAL A 775 42.74 -24.46 -19.85
C VAL A 775 41.51 -24.05 -20.65
N ASP A 776 40.73 -23.14 -20.17
CA ASP A 776 39.58 -22.55 -20.87
C ASP A 776 40.09 -21.58 -21.95
N VAL A 777 39.70 -21.81 -23.17
CA VAL A 777 40.18 -21.04 -24.36
C VAL A 777 39.74 -19.58 -24.24
N ASN A 778 38.49 -19.32 -23.79
CA ASN A 778 37.97 -17.98 -23.70
C ASN A 778 38.74 -17.17 -22.63
N LYS A 779 38.95 -17.76 -21.46
CA LYS A 779 39.78 -17.17 -20.42
C LYS A 779 41.24 -16.96 -20.84
N LEU A 780 41.79 -17.85 -21.61
CA LEU A 780 43.16 -17.71 -22.15
C LEU A 780 43.23 -16.50 -23.10
N PHE A 781 42.24 -16.32 -23.97
CA PHE A 781 42.25 -15.35 -25.03
C PHE A 781 41.85 -13.93 -24.57
N ASP A 782 40.88 -13.81 -23.61
CA ASP A 782 40.46 -12.53 -23.06
C ASP A 782 41.31 -12.06 -21.88
N GLY A 783 42.14 -12.95 -21.31
CA GLY A 783 43.00 -12.65 -20.21
C GLY A 783 42.27 -12.64 -18.85
N SER A 784 41.05 -13.11 -18.80
CA SER A 784 40.24 -13.12 -17.58
C SER A 784 40.70 -14.07 -16.47
N PHE A 785 41.75 -14.88 -16.79
CA PHE A 785 42.46 -15.69 -15.80
C PHE A 785 43.45 -14.89 -14.96
N LYS A 786 43.62 -13.57 -15.20
CA LYS A 786 44.53 -12.76 -14.36
C LYS A 786 44.05 -12.84 -12.91
N ARG A 787 44.94 -13.43 -12.11
CA ARG A 787 44.70 -13.59 -10.68
C ARG A 787 44.46 -12.23 -10.07
N LYS A 788 43.29 -12.00 -9.48
CA LYS A 788 43.13 -10.86 -8.54
C LYS A 788 44.13 -11.09 -7.41
N LEU A 789 44.88 -10.08 -7.05
CA LEU A 789 45.72 -10.10 -5.86
C LEU A 789 44.82 -10.36 -4.63
N ASN A 790 45.32 -11.14 -3.66
CA ASN A 790 44.55 -11.42 -2.44
C ASN A 790 44.11 -10.14 -1.72
N SER A 791 44.91 -9.06 -1.81
CA SER A 791 44.57 -7.74 -1.32
C SER A 791 43.31 -7.16 -2.02
N CYS A 792 43.21 -7.33 -3.35
CA CYS A 792 42.01 -6.91 -4.09
C CYS A 792 40.80 -7.77 -3.72
N ILE A 793 40.93 -9.09 -3.53
CA ILE A 793 39.82 -9.96 -3.15
C ILE A 793 39.26 -9.57 -1.78
N ILE A 794 40.13 -9.29 -0.81
CA ILE A 794 39.73 -8.87 0.53
C ILE A 794 39.11 -7.47 0.50
N GLY A 795 39.75 -6.53 -0.21
CA GLY A 795 39.23 -5.17 -0.36
C GLY A 795 37.87 -5.11 -1.03
N ASP A 796 37.70 -5.89 -2.12
CA ASP A 796 36.40 -6.03 -2.80
C ASP A 796 35.33 -6.59 -1.88
N ALA A 797 35.61 -7.66 -1.14
CA ALA A 797 34.63 -8.29 -0.24
C ALA A 797 34.16 -7.33 0.84
N ILE A 798 35.07 -6.59 1.47
CA ILE A 798 34.70 -5.61 2.51
C ILE A 798 33.90 -4.45 1.90
N PHE A 799 34.32 -3.94 0.74
CA PHE A 799 33.61 -2.87 0.07
C PHE A 799 32.20 -3.29 -0.36
N ASP A 800 32.05 -4.49 -0.94
CA ASP A 800 30.75 -5.05 -1.33
C ASP A 800 29.84 -5.30 -0.13
N LYS A 801 30.42 -5.75 1.00
CA LYS A 801 29.70 -5.90 2.26
C LYS A 801 29.16 -4.57 2.79
N TRP A 802 29.99 -3.54 2.75
CA TRP A 802 29.59 -2.21 3.16
C TRP A 802 28.47 -1.66 2.25
N CYS A 803 28.66 -1.74 0.92
CA CYS A 803 27.63 -1.29 -0.05
C CYS A 803 26.30 -2.04 0.11
N SER A 804 26.34 -3.36 0.26
CA SER A 804 25.11 -4.16 0.41
C SER A 804 24.37 -3.83 1.71
N ARG A 805 25.10 -3.53 2.79
CA ARG A 805 24.52 -3.13 4.07
C ARG A 805 23.77 -1.80 3.97
N ILE A 806 24.42 -0.74 3.42
CA ILE A 806 23.80 0.59 3.34
C ILE A 806 22.70 0.68 2.27
N LYS A 807 22.69 -0.24 1.28
CA LYS A 807 21.59 -0.40 0.31
C LYS A 807 20.45 -1.28 0.82
N SER A 808 20.60 -1.94 1.96
CA SER A 808 19.59 -2.88 2.43
C SER A 808 18.25 -2.19 2.72
N VAL A 809 17.17 -2.92 2.54
CA VAL A 809 15.82 -2.44 2.86
C VAL A 809 15.71 -2.08 4.34
N ASP A 810 16.39 -2.83 5.21
CA ASP A 810 16.40 -2.57 6.65
C ASP A 810 17.05 -1.23 6.96
N PHE A 811 18.21 -0.93 6.37
CA PHE A 811 18.87 0.38 6.53
C PHE A 811 17.98 1.52 6.03
N LEU A 812 17.40 1.37 4.83
CA LEU A 812 16.54 2.40 4.27
C LEU A 812 15.28 2.64 5.14
N ASN A 813 14.65 1.57 5.63
CA ASN A 813 13.48 1.70 6.50
C ASN A 813 13.80 2.26 7.90
N GLU A 814 15.00 1.99 8.42
CA GLU A 814 15.43 2.52 9.71
C GLU A 814 15.64 4.03 9.65
N PHE A 815 16.24 4.54 8.57
CA PHE A 815 16.63 5.95 8.43
C PHE A 815 15.70 6.79 7.55
N SER A 816 14.66 6.19 6.99
CA SER A 816 13.67 6.93 6.21
C SER A 816 12.26 6.39 6.41
N ASN A 817 11.30 7.29 6.58
CA ASN A 817 9.87 6.98 6.61
C ASN A 817 9.07 8.17 6.08
N GLU A 818 7.75 8.01 5.96
CA GLU A 818 6.87 9.06 5.40
C GLU A 818 6.82 10.34 6.27
N ASP A 819 7.18 10.23 7.56
CA ASP A 819 7.05 11.32 8.55
C ASP A 819 8.40 11.98 8.90
N SER A 820 9.53 11.41 8.49
CA SER A 820 10.87 11.91 8.79
C SER A 820 11.67 12.22 7.51
N PHE A 821 12.67 11.42 7.19
CA PHE A 821 13.48 11.57 5.99
C PHE A 821 12.83 10.85 4.81
N ASP A 822 12.65 11.53 3.67
CA ASP A 822 12.03 10.92 2.48
C ASP A 822 12.89 9.75 1.97
N THR A 823 12.26 8.58 1.78
CA THR A 823 12.93 7.34 1.37
C THR A 823 13.64 7.46 0.02
N ASN A 824 13.09 8.24 -0.92
CA ASN A 824 13.73 8.44 -2.23
C ASN A 824 14.99 9.32 -2.09
N ILE A 825 14.96 10.29 -1.18
CA ILE A 825 16.11 11.17 -0.92
C ILE A 825 17.20 10.39 -0.17
N MET A 826 16.82 9.50 0.75
CA MET A 826 17.76 8.59 1.41
C MET A 826 18.41 7.64 0.40
N THR A 827 17.62 7.03 -0.47
CA THR A 827 18.15 6.18 -1.55
C THR A 827 19.12 6.96 -2.44
N MET A 828 18.77 8.19 -2.80
CA MET A 828 19.64 9.08 -3.58
C MET A 828 20.96 9.39 -2.84
N LEU A 829 20.91 9.66 -1.55
CA LEU A 829 22.12 9.90 -0.73
C LEU A 829 23.02 8.66 -0.73
N VAL A 830 22.46 7.48 -0.47
CA VAL A 830 23.22 6.21 -0.43
C VAL A 830 23.83 5.88 -1.80
N GLU A 831 23.07 6.07 -2.89
CA GLU A 831 23.56 5.83 -4.24
C GLU A 831 24.71 6.76 -4.60
N ASP A 832 24.55 8.07 -4.36
CA ASP A 832 25.62 9.05 -4.62
C ASP A 832 26.84 8.85 -3.69
N PHE A 833 26.61 8.35 -2.47
CA PHE A 833 27.69 7.99 -1.54
C PHE A 833 28.55 6.85 -2.10
N ILE A 834 27.91 5.81 -2.61
CA ILE A 834 28.62 4.68 -3.23
C ILE A 834 29.27 5.07 -4.56
N LEU A 835 28.61 5.90 -5.38
CA LEU A 835 29.18 6.43 -6.62
C LEU A 835 30.46 7.22 -6.33
N THR A 836 30.45 8.07 -5.31
CA THR A 836 31.63 8.80 -4.86
C THR A 836 32.75 7.86 -4.41
N ALA A 837 32.45 6.84 -3.62
CA ALA A 837 33.43 5.85 -3.19
C ALA A 837 34.07 5.10 -4.37
N ASN A 838 33.26 4.76 -5.39
CA ASN A 838 33.76 4.14 -6.63
C ASN A 838 34.61 5.13 -7.46
N SER A 839 34.18 6.39 -7.60
CA SER A 839 34.93 7.42 -8.34
C SER A 839 36.29 7.72 -7.72
N LEU A 840 36.39 7.61 -6.41
CA LEU A 840 37.64 7.72 -5.66
C LEU A 840 38.48 6.45 -5.66
N ASN A 841 38.02 5.38 -6.32
CA ASN A 841 38.69 4.07 -6.33
C ASN A 841 38.96 3.53 -4.91
N LEU A 842 37.99 3.67 -4.00
CA LEU A 842 38.17 3.27 -2.60
C LEU A 842 38.58 1.78 -2.46
N ARG A 843 38.16 0.94 -3.40
CA ARG A 843 38.60 -0.48 -3.51
C ARG A 843 40.11 -0.61 -3.71
N ASP A 844 40.67 0.19 -4.59
CA ASP A 844 42.11 0.16 -4.89
C ASP A 844 42.90 0.72 -3.69
N ILE A 845 42.43 1.78 -3.05
CA ILE A 845 43.03 2.33 -1.81
C ILE A 845 43.06 1.25 -0.71
N MET A 846 41.96 0.50 -0.52
CA MET A 846 41.93 -0.61 0.43
C MET A 846 42.90 -1.73 0.02
N ALA A 847 42.94 -2.09 -1.26
CA ALA A 847 43.84 -3.12 -1.76
C ALA A 847 45.33 -2.73 -1.61
N GLU A 848 45.66 -1.47 -1.86
CA GLU A 848 47.01 -0.92 -1.66
C GLU A 848 47.40 -0.92 -0.18
N ALA A 849 46.50 -0.48 0.70
CA ALA A 849 46.75 -0.51 2.15
C ALA A 849 46.99 -1.96 2.66
N ILE A 850 46.20 -2.93 2.17
CA ILE A 850 46.44 -4.37 2.48
C ILE A 850 47.79 -4.80 1.91
N ALA A 851 48.15 -4.42 0.68
CA ALA A 851 49.38 -4.82 0.02
C ALA A 851 50.62 -4.25 0.74
N GLU A 852 50.55 -3.01 1.23
CA GLU A 852 51.62 -2.42 2.05
C GLU A 852 51.80 -3.17 3.38
N TYR A 853 50.71 -3.52 4.05
CA TYR A 853 50.74 -4.30 5.29
C TYR A 853 51.28 -5.70 5.06
N VAL A 854 50.90 -6.38 3.98
CA VAL A 854 51.25 -7.75 3.64
C VAL A 854 52.66 -7.89 3.02
N ASN A 855 53.23 -6.83 2.45
CA ASN A 855 54.63 -6.86 1.97
C ASN A 855 55.63 -7.16 3.08
N VAL A 856 55.28 -6.96 4.36
CA VAL A 856 56.06 -7.27 5.55
C VAL A 856 55.74 -8.62 6.12
N VAL A 857 54.52 -9.17 5.85
CA VAL A 857 54.00 -10.40 6.43
C VAL A 857 53.29 -11.23 5.37
N ASN A 858 53.48 -12.55 5.31
CA ASN A 858 52.72 -13.44 4.46
C ASN A 858 51.21 -13.34 4.84
N ILE A 859 50.35 -13.27 3.82
CA ILE A 859 48.89 -13.07 4.04
C ILE A 859 48.28 -14.09 4.97
N HIS A 860 48.74 -15.35 4.97
CA HIS A 860 48.29 -16.40 5.88
C HIS A 860 48.75 -16.22 7.32
N THR A 861 49.70 -15.32 7.57
CA THR A 861 50.15 -14.95 8.92
C THR A 861 49.72 -13.54 9.31
N ALA A 862 48.96 -12.90 8.46
CA ALA A 862 48.41 -11.57 8.73
C ALA A 862 47.46 -11.61 9.92
N ASN A 863 47.56 -10.61 10.77
CA ASN A 863 46.61 -10.46 11.89
C ASN A 863 45.28 -9.92 11.31
N GLU A 864 44.27 -10.79 11.23
CA GLU A 864 42.93 -10.45 10.71
C GLU A 864 42.31 -9.28 11.48
N THR A 865 42.58 -9.17 12.78
CA THR A 865 42.07 -8.05 13.61
C THR A 865 42.68 -6.70 13.19
N LEU A 866 43.99 -6.66 12.94
CA LEU A 866 44.64 -5.43 12.48
C LEU A 866 44.24 -5.06 11.05
N LEU A 867 43.99 -6.04 10.19
CA LEU A 867 43.42 -5.79 8.86
C LEU A 867 41.99 -5.26 8.95
N ALA A 868 41.19 -5.80 9.87
CA ALA A 868 39.83 -5.35 10.11
C ALA A 868 39.77 -3.89 10.57
N ASP A 869 40.66 -3.51 11.50
CA ASP A 869 40.81 -2.14 12.00
C ASP A 869 41.21 -1.20 10.88
N LEU A 870 42.24 -1.58 10.10
CA LEU A 870 42.73 -0.80 8.96
C LEU A 870 41.62 -0.54 7.93
N LEU A 871 40.88 -1.57 7.50
CA LEU A 871 39.85 -1.45 6.47
C LEU A 871 38.61 -0.73 6.98
N ALA A 872 38.22 -0.99 8.24
CA ALA A 872 37.16 -0.23 8.87
C ALA A 872 37.50 1.27 8.95
N SER A 873 38.75 1.59 9.34
CA SER A 873 39.23 2.97 9.40
C SER A 873 39.14 3.69 8.03
N ILE A 874 39.55 3.04 6.94
CA ILE A 874 39.47 3.62 5.58
C ILE A 874 38.02 3.97 5.20
N ILE A 875 37.08 3.02 5.43
CA ILE A 875 35.64 3.27 5.14
C ILE A 875 35.09 4.35 6.07
N ASN A 876 35.42 4.31 7.36
CA ASN A 876 34.90 5.24 8.34
C ASN A 876 35.42 6.66 8.11
N ASP A 877 36.69 6.82 7.72
CA ASP A 877 37.24 8.11 7.28
C ASP A 877 36.48 8.67 6.07
N PHE A 878 36.21 7.82 5.07
CA PHE A 878 35.39 8.18 3.91
C PHE A 878 33.99 8.62 4.32
N VAL A 879 33.34 7.93 5.25
CA VAL A 879 32.02 8.29 5.76
C VAL A 879 32.03 9.66 6.46
N MET A 880 33.08 9.95 7.22
CA MET A 880 33.18 11.17 8.02
C MET A 880 33.45 12.44 7.19
N ASP A 881 34.15 12.32 6.07
CA ASP A 881 34.53 13.48 5.23
C ASP A 881 33.97 13.38 3.80
N PHE A 882 33.10 12.44 3.52
CA PHE A 882 32.51 12.19 2.19
C PHE A 882 33.59 12.00 1.11
N GLY A 883 34.74 11.47 1.48
CA GLY A 883 35.87 11.24 0.60
C GLY A 883 36.74 12.46 0.30
N PHE A 884 36.54 13.59 0.96
CA PHE A 884 37.31 14.83 0.75
C PHE A 884 38.83 14.64 0.94
N LYS A 885 39.24 13.78 1.87
CA LYS A 885 40.62 13.41 2.13
C LYS A 885 41.35 12.87 0.87
N TYR A 886 40.61 12.13 0.04
CA TYR A 886 41.13 11.44 -1.15
C TYR A 886 41.14 12.32 -2.40
N LEU A 887 40.56 13.54 -2.37
CA LEU A 887 40.62 14.49 -3.47
C LEU A 887 42.02 15.11 -3.57
N SER A 888 42.50 15.28 -4.80
CA SER A 888 43.72 16.03 -5.09
C SER A 888 43.52 17.54 -4.81
N ASP A 889 44.59 18.26 -4.59
CA ASP A 889 44.54 19.72 -4.37
C ASP A 889 43.96 20.47 -5.57
N GLU A 890 44.17 19.96 -6.78
CA GLU A 890 43.60 20.50 -8.01
C GLU A 890 42.06 20.36 -8.02
N GLU A 891 41.56 19.19 -7.68
CA GLU A 891 40.12 18.91 -7.58
C GLU A 891 39.45 19.74 -6.47
N LYS A 892 40.11 19.86 -5.30
CA LYS A 892 39.63 20.72 -4.20
C LYS A 892 39.53 22.17 -4.64
N ASN A 893 40.54 22.70 -5.33
CA ASN A 893 40.54 24.07 -5.82
C ASN A 893 39.51 24.31 -6.92
N LYS A 894 39.32 23.35 -7.82
CA LYS A 894 38.28 23.40 -8.86
C LYS A 894 36.88 23.38 -8.24
N ALA A 895 36.64 22.47 -7.29
CA ALA A 895 35.38 22.39 -6.56
C ALA A 895 35.08 23.67 -5.78
N LYS A 896 36.09 24.28 -5.14
CA LYS A 896 35.97 25.57 -4.46
C LYS A 896 35.50 26.67 -5.40
N GLY A 897 36.13 26.80 -6.56
CA GLY A 897 35.74 27.80 -7.57
C GLY A 897 34.29 27.60 -8.09
N VAL A 898 33.85 26.36 -8.22
CA VAL A 898 32.47 26.06 -8.63
C VAL A 898 31.47 26.37 -7.51
N CYS A 899 31.77 26.01 -6.26
CA CYS A 899 30.95 26.32 -5.11
C CYS A 899 30.75 27.84 -4.93
N GLU A 900 31.82 28.60 -5.06
CA GLU A 900 31.78 30.07 -4.99
C GLU A 900 30.89 30.67 -6.08
N LYS A 901 31.03 30.23 -7.35
CA LYS A 901 30.21 30.69 -8.48
C LYS A 901 28.73 30.30 -8.30
N SER A 902 28.45 29.17 -7.69
CA SER A 902 27.10 28.66 -7.47
C SER A 902 26.45 29.14 -6.17
N ASN A 903 27.12 30.04 -5.44
CA ASN A 903 26.67 30.60 -4.17
C ASN A 903 26.37 29.49 -3.12
N ILE A 904 27.24 28.47 -3.09
CA ILE A 904 27.20 27.39 -2.12
C ILE A 904 28.17 27.75 -0.99
N PRO A 905 27.73 27.78 0.28
CA PRO A 905 28.59 28.13 1.41
C PRO A 905 29.50 26.94 1.79
N ALA A 906 30.25 26.42 0.84
CA ALA A 906 31.26 25.41 1.08
C ALA A 906 32.59 26.06 1.48
N PHE A 907 33.45 25.32 2.18
CA PHE A 907 34.73 25.71 2.72
C PHE A 907 34.69 26.71 3.89
N LYS A 908 33.52 26.99 4.47
CA LYS A 908 33.44 27.83 5.68
C LYS A 908 33.82 27.02 6.94
N TYR A 909 33.30 25.82 7.06
CA TYR A 909 33.52 24.90 8.21
C TYR A 909 34.69 23.95 7.96
N ILE A 910 34.91 23.51 6.71
CA ILE A 910 36.07 22.70 6.32
C ILE A 910 37.39 23.43 6.59
N CYS A 911 37.45 24.73 6.32
CA CYS A 911 38.64 25.56 6.51
C CYS A 911 38.79 26.12 7.93
N LYS A 912 37.90 25.79 8.88
CA LYS A 912 38.12 26.13 10.29
C LYS A 912 39.36 25.38 10.76
N LYS A 913 40.27 26.11 11.33
CA LYS A 913 41.49 25.57 11.92
C LYS A 913 41.08 24.59 13.05
N THR A 914 41.70 23.42 13.07
CA THR A 914 41.59 22.45 14.17
C THR A 914 42.77 22.64 15.13
N PRO A 915 42.67 22.20 16.38
CA PRO A 915 43.78 22.30 17.35
C PRO A 915 45.11 21.75 16.82
N GLU A 916 45.07 20.76 15.94
CA GLU A 916 46.26 20.17 15.30
C GLU A 916 46.94 21.08 14.27
N THR A 917 46.25 22.08 13.77
CA THR A 917 46.73 23.04 12.74
C THR A 917 47.05 24.42 13.32
N PHE A 918 46.92 24.61 14.63
CA PHE A 918 47.24 25.87 15.29
C PHE A 918 48.74 26.03 15.46
N GLU A 919 49.22 27.28 15.28
CA GLU A 919 50.58 27.64 15.67
C GLU A 919 50.70 27.75 17.21
N GLU A 920 51.93 27.74 17.73
CA GLU A 920 52.19 27.65 19.18
C GLU A 920 51.54 28.81 19.98
N GLU A 921 51.50 30.01 19.38
CA GLU A 921 50.81 31.16 19.97
C GLU A 921 49.28 30.99 20.00
N GLU A 922 48.69 30.42 18.94
CA GLU A 922 47.25 30.12 18.85
C GLU A 922 46.85 29.01 19.82
N LEU A 923 47.68 27.96 19.95
CA LEU A 923 47.52 26.92 20.95
C LEU A 923 47.55 27.47 22.37
N THR A 924 48.46 28.40 22.66
CA THR A 924 48.57 29.05 23.97
C THR A 924 47.33 29.89 24.28
N ALA A 925 46.83 30.64 23.30
CA ALA A 925 45.58 31.41 23.43
C ALA A 925 44.39 30.47 23.66
N MET A 926 44.30 29.37 22.92
CA MET A 926 43.26 28.37 23.04
C MET A 926 43.28 27.68 24.43
N PHE A 927 44.46 27.35 24.94
CA PHE A 927 44.61 26.80 26.28
C PHE A 927 44.14 27.74 27.37
N ASN A 928 44.41 29.04 27.20
CA ASN A 928 43.94 30.06 28.13
C ASN A 928 42.41 30.21 28.10
N GLU A 929 41.81 30.21 26.88
CA GLU A 929 40.34 30.24 26.72
C GLU A 929 39.67 29.01 27.27
N MET A 930 40.32 27.83 27.17
CA MET A 930 39.84 26.55 27.72
C MET A 930 39.73 26.57 29.25
N PHE A 931 40.58 27.29 29.93
CA PHE A 931 40.51 27.49 31.38
C PHE A 931 39.41 28.48 31.76
N GLU A 932 39.10 29.47 30.91
CA GLU A 932 38.05 30.45 31.16
C GLU A 932 36.65 29.92 30.76
N ASN A 933 36.55 29.17 29.63
CA ASN A 933 35.33 28.62 29.13
C ASN A 933 35.54 27.26 28.43
N PRO A 934 35.60 26.17 29.20
CA PRO A 934 35.88 24.82 28.66
C PRO A 934 34.90 24.32 27.60
N GLN A 935 33.68 24.87 27.57
CA GLN A 935 32.65 24.45 26.59
C GLN A 935 32.78 25.17 25.24
N ALA A 936 33.48 26.29 25.17
CA ALA A 936 33.63 27.04 23.93
C ALA A 936 34.52 26.33 22.89
N LEU A 937 35.30 25.35 23.29
CA LEU A 937 36.29 24.67 22.47
C LEU A 937 35.84 23.26 22.01
N LEU A 938 34.74 22.76 22.55
CA LEU A 938 34.19 21.51 22.04
C LEU A 938 33.56 21.77 20.67
N PRO A 939 33.90 20.98 19.65
CA PRO A 939 33.20 21.05 18.39
C PRO A 939 31.70 20.92 18.64
N SER A 940 30.94 21.94 18.29
CA SER A 940 29.47 21.86 18.44
C SER A 940 28.92 20.83 17.45
N PHE A 941 27.77 20.25 17.77
CA PHE A 941 27.02 19.43 16.82
C PHE A 941 26.85 20.17 15.49
N ASP A 942 26.53 21.46 15.54
CA ASP A 942 26.33 22.30 14.35
C ASP A 942 27.58 22.40 13.48
N ASP A 943 28.79 22.49 14.10
CA ASP A 943 30.01 22.56 13.34
C ASP A 943 30.32 21.24 12.62
N ASN A 944 30.11 20.09 13.28
CA ASN A 944 30.35 18.79 12.67
C ASN A 944 29.32 18.50 11.57
N TYR A 945 28.06 18.82 11.82
CA TYR A 945 27.00 18.71 10.84
C TYR A 945 27.26 19.57 9.61
N ASN A 946 27.54 20.86 9.79
CA ASN A 946 27.80 21.80 8.69
C ASN A 946 29.06 21.42 7.91
N LYS A 947 30.10 20.92 8.58
CA LYS A 947 31.32 20.44 7.94
C LYS A 947 31.04 19.23 7.05
N TRP A 948 30.24 18.27 7.53
CA TRP A 948 29.85 17.10 6.73
C TRP A 948 28.99 17.48 5.52
N ILE A 949 28.07 18.41 5.67
CA ILE A 949 27.28 18.95 4.56
C ILE A 949 28.18 19.66 3.52
N GLU A 950 29.18 20.42 3.97
CA GLU A 950 30.16 21.05 3.06
C GLU A 950 30.97 20.00 2.30
N TYR A 951 31.43 18.94 2.96
CA TYR A 951 32.10 17.80 2.31
C TYR A 951 31.21 17.15 1.24
N MET A 952 29.95 16.92 1.54
CA MET A 952 28.98 16.40 0.57
C MET A 952 28.89 17.30 -0.66
N PHE A 953 28.74 18.62 -0.50
CA PHE A 953 28.65 19.54 -1.63
C PHE A 953 29.93 19.53 -2.46
N VAL A 954 31.10 19.53 -1.82
CA VAL A 954 32.37 19.47 -2.51
C VAL A 954 32.51 18.19 -3.32
N SER A 955 32.13 17.07 -2.74
CA SER A 955 32.16 15.76 -3.40
C SER A 955 31.25 15.73 -4.63
N PHE A 956 30.01 16.19 -4.50
CA PHE A 956 29.04 16.24 -5.62
C PHE A 956 29.49 17.16 -6.76
N VAL A 957 30.28 18.14 -6.47
CA VAL A 957 30.84 19.06 -7.47
C VAL A 957 32.12 18.49 -8.10
N ALA A 958 32.96 17.80 -7.33
CA ALA A 958 34.25 17.27 -7.80
C ALA A 958 34.05 16.05 -8.73
N HIS A 959 33.07 15.22 -8.47
CA HIS A 959 32.82 13.97 -9.21
C HIS A 959 31.83 14.16 -10.35
N LEU A 960 32.25 14.88 -11.40
CA LEU A 960 31.51 15.08 -12.66
C LEU A 960 31.93 14.09 -13.76
N ASN A 961 32.48 12.98 -13.41
CA ASN A 961 32.93 12.01 -14.42
C ASN A 961 31.74 11.53 -15.25
N ILE A 962 31.82 11.72 -16.57
CA ILE A 962 30.90 11.12 -17.51
C ILE A 962 31.32 9.65 -17.61
N PRO A 963 30.55 8.69 -17.10
CA PRO A 963 30.87 7.28 -17.29
C PRO A 963 30.81 6.93 -18.77
N GLU A 964 31.57 5.91 -19.19
CA GLU A 964 31.36 5.31 -20.52
C GLU A 964 29.91 4.84 -20.63
N TYR A 965 29.19 5.29 -21.63
CA TYR A 965 27.77 4.94 -21.84
C TYR A 965 27.53 4.55 -23.31
N ASP A 966 26.54 3.69 -23.49
CA ASP A 966 26.00 3.36 -24.79
C ASP A 966 25.14 4.53 -25.31
N HIS A 967 25.54 5.12 -26.42
CA HIS A 967 24.91 6.31 -26.99
C HIS A 967 23.45 6.03 -27.40
N ASP A 968 23.21 4.89 -28.07
CA ASP A 968 21.87 4.53 -28.55
C ASP A 968 20.92 4.22 -27.37
N ALA A 969 21.43 3.54 -26.35
CA ALA A 969 20.69 3.28 -25.13
C ALA A 969 20.35 4.57 -24.37
N ASN A 970 21.27 5.53 -24.31
CA ASN A 970 21.06 6.81 -23.63
C ASN A 970 20.07 7.72 -24.39
N GLU A 971 20.11 7.72 -25.73
CA GLU A 971 19.13 8.42 -26.55
C GLU A 971 17.73 7.85 -26.39
N ALA A 972 17.60 6.52 -26.41
CA ALA A 972 16.31 5.85 -26.12
C ALA A 972 15.81 6.19 -24.72
N LEU A 973 16.69 6.27 -23.72
CA LEU A 973 16.36 6.68 -22.36
C LEU A 973 15.89 8.13 -22.27
N ALA A 974 16.50 9.04 -23.03
CA ALA A 974 16.06 10.42 -23.09
C ALA A 974 14.60 10.53 -23.54
N ILE A 975 14.20 9.77 -24.55
CA ILE A 975 12.82 9.69 -25.06
C ILE A 975 11.87 9.17 -23.99
N ILE A 976 12.26 8.13 -23.24
CA ILE A 976 11.46 7.59 -22.14
C ILE A 976 11.25 8.64 -21.06
N LEU A 977 12.30 9.36 -20.66
CA LEU A 977 12.24 10.41 -19.64
C LEU A 977 11.34 11.59 -20.06
N GLU A 978 11.30 11.94 -21.35
CA GLU A 978 10.37 12.94 -21.87
C GLU A 978 8.91 12.48 -21.78
N HIS A 979 8.65 11.19 -22.01
CA HIS A 979 7.30 10.63 -21.93
C HIS A 979 6.81 10.43 -20.49
N ILE A 980 7.70 10.29 -19.51
CA ILE A 980 7.33 10.27 -18.10
C ILE A 980 6.96 11.71 -17.66
N ASN A 981 5.77 12.11 -18.03
CA ASN A 981 5.31 13.48 -17.82
C ASN A 981 4.81 13.66 -16.39
N VAL A 982 5.37 14.63 -15.68
CA VAL A 982 5.06 14.98 -14.27
C VAL A 982 4.03 16.12 -14.21
N ALA A 983 3.36 16.45 -15.30
CA ALA A 983 2.42 17.57 -15.38
C ALA A 983 1.06 17.29 -14.73
#